data_660ceab0ea166c29c8e93f682db415a2
#
_entry.id   660ceab0ea166c29c8e93f682db415a2
#
_cell.length_a   1.000
_cell.length_b   1.000
_cell.length_c   1.000
_cell.angle_alpha   90.00
_cell.angle_beta   90.00
_cell.angle_gamma   90.00
#
_symmetry.space_group_name_H-M   'P 1'
#
loop_
_entity.id
_entity.type
_entity.pdbx_description
1 polymer ?
#
loop_
_entity_poly.entity_id
_entity_poly.type
_entity_poly.pdbx_seq_one_letter_code
_entity_poly.pdbx_strand_id
1 'polypeptide(L)'
;MKNTIVTKAKTVFKFLRKHPFKSFFYLIGIGFLFSAFFLILIYFGAFGKLPTKEYLLQLENPVTSTIYASNNEPIGYYFLQNRSNADSTQISKYLKDALVATEDSRFYTHGGIDYKSYGRVFIKSILLGQNAGGGSTVTQQVAKNIFGRQKRFFLSTPINKIRELFIAKRLESIYSKDEILLLYFNTVSFGENIYGIEKAAYRFFNKPPEKLSLEECATLVGVLKAPSYYNPRINPERATNRRNVVLSQMAKYGYITEAEKEAAKKPLVLDYQLPKKTSSFSSYFKDLVAEEFAAWAAENPAEDGHIYDLEADGLSVYTTLNTSIQEYAEKALNRQIENLQKLMDQYWDAATTEGGKEALLKILTDQTKEVKKLKAEGKSDEELALFVKEKKKRNYWEVGKGYELKLMSLEDSIAKSINRLHASLFVMSSTSGRIMGYVGGIDYGFSQTDNIRTPRQVGSTFKPITYLAALEAGQDVCSYYNNNLVTYAEYEDWQPRNAAGGYGGSYSMHGALANSVNTVSVNIQLKVGVERVLAQAKKMGVEAQLPEVPSIVLGTADISLLEMATAYASISNGGNKIKPFTIERIINEDGAVVFEAKPEYQGRVAGYTHVKQLQKMMEGVVTNGTAQRLMGYGIPYNLIGKTGTTQNNGDGWFIGASPELVVGAWVGTYDKRVQFSTTRMGSGSNTALPMVGSVFHDLSTWKRPILTNFKYDFDHFPCPPYLEMNAKEAFEFAKTDTLYIQNLRIQDSLKIWSQLPVPIDSLQGIVPATIKTDSTVLDSVPAILSAILK
;
A
#
# COMPACT_ATOMS: atom_id res chain seq x y z
N MET A 1 1.31 44.32 -35.97
CA MET A 1 1.39 42.88 -36.24
C MET A 1 0.03 42.17 -36.33
N LYS A 2 -0.97 42.39 -35.44
CA LYS A 2 -2.30 41.72 -35.53
C LYS A 2 -3.04 41.99 -36.85
N ASN A 3 -3.07 43.22 -37.37
CA ASN A 3 -3.79 43.55 -38.59
C ASN A 3 -3.17 42.92 -39.87
N THR A 4 -1.85 42.76 -39.89
CA THR A 4 -1.13 42.14 -41.04
C THR A 4 -1.41 40.64 -41.14
N ILE A 5 -1.55 39.93 -40.01
CA ILE A 5 -1.89 38.53 -39.96
C ILE A 5 -3.31 38.25 -40.42
N VAL A 6 -4.28 39.11 -39.96
CA VAL A 6 -5.69 38.98 -40.33
C VAL A 6 -5.88 39.24 -41.83
N THR A 7 -5.17 40.24 -42.40
CA THR A 7 -5.25 40.56 -43.87
C THR A 7 -4.65 39.40 -44.70
N LYS A 8 -3.50 38.84 -44.31
CA LYS A 8 -2.94 37.68 -44.97
C LYS A 8 -3.83 36.43 -44.90
N ALA A 9 -4.45 36.20 -43.74
CA ALA A 9 -5.39 35.07 -43.56
C ALA A 9 -6.62 35.23 -44.50
N LYS A 10 -7.19 36.46 -44.60
CA LYS A 10 -8.32 36.74 -45.53
C LYS A 10 -7.94 36.52 -47.00
N THR A 11 -6.72 36.89 -47.38
CA THR A 11 -6.22 36.68 -48.78
C THR A 11 -6.06 35.20 -49.06
N VAL A 12 -5.50 34.42 -48.14
CA VAL A 12 -5.38 32.95 -48.28
C VAL A 12 -6.76 32.29 -48.37
N PHE A 13 -7.72 32.72 -47.51
CA PHE A 13 -9.09 32.17 -47.54
C PHE A 13 -9.82 32.51 -48.83
N LYS A 14 -9.60 33.69 -49.41
CA LYS A 14 -10.15 34.11 -50.69
C LYS A 14 -9.54 33.33 -51.87
N PHE A 15 -8.23 33.01 -51.79
CA PHE A 15 -7.55 32.13 -52.77
C PHE A 15 -8.07 30.70 -52.70
N LEU A 16 -8.21 30.12 -51.52
CA LEU A 16 -8.74 28.77 -51.27
C LEU A 16 -10.15 28.60 -51.85
N ARG A 17 -11.00 29.62 -51.71
CA ARG A 17 -12.39 29.59 -52.23
C ARG A 17 -12.45 29.79 -53.75
N LYS A 18 -11.49 30.50 -54.36
CA LYS A 18 -11.47 30.79 -55.79
C LYS A 18 -10.90 29.64 -56.62
N HIS A 19 -10.05 28.79 -56.02
CA HIS A 19 -9.38 27.69 -56.74
C HIS A 19 -9.48 26.37 -55.96
N PRO A 20 -10.65 25.74 -55.84
CA PRO A 20 -10.88 24.59 -54.96
C PRO A 20 -9.93 23.41 -55.27
N PHE A 21 -9.67 23.10 -56.53
CA PHE A 21 -8.76 22.03 -56.97
C PHE A 21 -7.31 22.28 -56.54
N LYS A 22 -6.77 23.49 -56.83
CA LYS A 22 -5.41 23.84 -56.41
C LYS A 22 -5.26 23.89 -54.89
N SER A 23 -6.29 24.38 -54.20
CA SER A 23 -6.33 24.44 -52.73
C SER A 23 -6.33 23.06 -52.10
N PHE A 24 -7.01 22.09 -52.69
CA PHE A 24 -6.99 20.70 -52.27
C PHE A 24 -5.57 20.10 -52.34
N PHE A 25 -4.84 20.33 -53.43
CA PHE A 25 -3.45 19.87 -53.56
C PHE A 25 -2.49 20.60 -52.63
N TYR A 26 -2.68 21.90 -52.39
CA TYR A 26 -1.87 22.65 -51.41
C TYR A 26 -2.13 22.12 -49.99
N LEU A 27 -3.38 21.87 -49.59
CA LEU A 27 -3.70 21.31 -48.30
C LEU A 27 -3.12 19.90 -48.09
N ILE A 28 -3.15 19.06 -49.12
CA ILE A 28 -2.49 17.74 -49.10
C ILE A 28 -0.97 17.90 -48.95
N GLY A 29 -0.35 18.82 -49.67
CA GLY A 29 1.09 19.11 -49.59
C GLY A 29 1.51 19.62 -48.21
N ILE A 30 0.74 20.54 -47.61
CA ILE A 30 0.96 21.05 -46.28
C ILE A 30 0.79 19.92 -45.26
N GLY A 31 -0.27 19.11 -45.38
CA GLY A 31 -0.50 17.95 -44.55
C GLY A 31 0.65 16.93 -44.61
N PHE A 32 1.17 16.68 -45.82
CA PHE A 32 2.33 15.82 -46.01
C PHE A 32 3.61 16.39 -45.37
N LEU A 33 3.89 17.67 -45.53
CA LEU A 33 5.03 18.35 -44.93
C LEU A 33 4.93 18.33 -43.37
N PHE A 34 3.73 18.61 -42.87
CA PHE A 34 3.47 18.53 -41.44
C PHE A 34 3.67 17.11 -40.88
N SER A 35 3.17 16.12 -41.62
CA SER A 35 3.36 14.70 -41.22
C SER A 35 4.83 14.29 -41.25
N ALA A 36 5.57 14.71 -42.33
CA ALA A 36 7.00 14.45 -42.44
C ALA A 36 7.79 15.12 -41.29
N PHE A 37 7.49 16.39 -41.01
CA PHE A 37 8.09 17.09 -39.87
C PHE A 37 7.78 16.42 -38.54
N PHE A 38 6.55 15.96 -38.32
CA PHE A 38 6.14 15.25 -37.11
C PHE A 38 6.85 13.90 -36.94
N LEU A 39 7.05 13.14 -38.04
CA LEU A 39 7.86 11.92 -38.05
C LEU A 39 9.33 12.20 -37.69
N ILE A 40 9.90 13.29 -38.21
CA ILE A 40 11.27 13.72 -37.89
C ILE A 40 11.40 14.05 -36.39
N LEU A 41 10.45 14.78 -35.83
CA LEU A 41 10.44 15.08 -34.39
C LEU A 41 10.39 13.79 -33.53
N ILE A 42 9.58 12.81 -33.92
CA ILE A 42 9.52 11.51 -33.22
C ILE A 42 10.85 10.76 -33.36
N TYR A 43 11.46 10.76 -34.56
CA TYR A 43 12.71 10.08 -34.82
C TYR A 43 13.88 10.65 -34.00
N PHE A 44 13.95 11.97 -33.83
CA PHE A 44 14.95 12.66 -33.00
C PHE A 44 14.60 12.69 -31.50
N GLY A 45 13.52 12.04 -31.06
CA GLY A 45 13.20 11.81 -29.67
C GLY A 45 12.49 12.97 -28.96
N ALA A 46 11.86 13.92 -29.66
CA ALA A 46 11.07 15.00 -29.05
C ALA A 46 9.91 14.47 -28.17
N PHE A 47 9.43 13.25 -28.42
CA PHE A 47 8.40 12.56 -27.65
C PHE A 47 8.94 11.36 -26.88
N GLY A 48 10.23 11.37 -26.53
CA GLY A 48 10.98 10.32 -25.86
C GLY A 48 11.99 9.64 -26.79
N LYS A 49 13.21 9.47 -26.29
CA LYS A 49 14.33 8.88 -27.06
C LYS A 49 13.95 7.50 -27.61
N LEU A 50 14.39 7.19 -28.82
CA LEU A 50 14.29 5.85 -29.38
C LEU A 50 15.52 5.04 -28.92
N PRO A 51 15.38 3.75 -28.56
CA PRO A 51 16.51 2.92 -28.13
C PRO A 51 17.59 2.87 -29.20
N THR A 52 18.86 2.95 -28.79
CA THR A 52 20.00 2.83 -29.71
C THR A 52 20.17 1.40 -30.21
N LYS A 53 21.02 1.17 -31.23
CA LYS A 53 21.32 -0.22 -31.67
C LYS A 53 22.08 -0.99 -30.61
N GLU A 54 23.01 -0.34 -29.92
CA GLU A 54 23.80 -0.89 -28.83
C GLU A 54 22.90 -1.37 -27.69
N TYR A 55 21.95 -0.54 -27.26
CA TYR A 55 20.95 -0.92 -26.26
C TYR A 55 20.07 -2.10 -26.72
N LEU A 56 19.69 -2.14 -27.99
CA LEU A 56 18.89 -3.25 -28.52
C LEU A 56 19.68 -4.55 -28.59
N LEU A 57 21.00 -4.55 -28.83
CA LEU A 57 21.87 -5.72 -28.81
C LEU A 57 21.98 -6.35 -27.41
N GLN A 58 21.91 -5.53 -26.36
CA GLN A 58 21.90 -6.01 -24.97
C GLN A 58 20.61 -6.74 -24.58
N LEU A 59 19.55 -6.70 -25.38
CA LEU A 59 18.31 -7.44 -25.11
C LEU A 59 18.46 -8.97 -25.19
N GLU A 60 19.48 -9.49 -25.85
CA GLU A 60 19.78 -10.94 -25.87
C GLU A 60 20.45 -11.45 -24.60
N ASN A 61 21.26 -10.60 -23.95
CA ASN A 61 21.85 -10.88 -22.65
C ASN A 61 21.39 -9.81 -21.66
N PRO A 62 20.15 -9.88 -21.16
CA PRO A 62 19.71 -8.91 -20.16
C PRO A 62 20.56 -9.08 -18.91
N VAL A 63 21.42 -8.10 -18.65
CA VAL A 63 22.16 -8.03 -17.41
C VAL A 63 21.15 -7.77 -16.31
N THR A 64 20.94 -8.76 -15.48
CA THR A 64 19.92 -8.74 -14.43
C THR A 64 20.47 -8.06 -13.20
N SER A 65 19.85 -7.00 -12.73
CA SER A 65 20.20 -6.48 -11.41
C SER A 65 19.70 -7.42 -10.33
N THR A 66 20.60 -7.75 -9.41
CA THR A 66 20.33 -8.67 -8.31
C THR A 66 20.20 -7.90 -7.01
N ILE A 67 19.13 -8.19 -6.28
CA ILE A 67 18.93 -7.64 -4.93
C ILE A 67 19.42 -8.67 -3.93
N TYR A 68 20.28 -8.23 -3.04
CA TYR A 68 20.81 -9.01 -1.94
C TYR A 68 20.28 -8.52 -0.60
N ALA A 69 19.99 -9.46 0.30
CA ALA A 69 19.77 -9.14 1.70
C ALA A 69 21.09 -8.76 2.39
N SER A 70 21.00 -8.25 3.61
CA SER A 70 22.16 -7.85 4.42
C SER A 70 23.12 -9.01 4.77
N ASN A 71 22.66 -10.26 4.66
CA ASN A 71 23.46 -11.47 4.80
C ASN A 71 23.95 -12.03 3.45
N ASN A 72 23.94 -11.23 2.38
CA ASN A 72 24.35 -11.55 1.01
C ASN A 72 23.53 -12.66 0.31
N GLU A 73 22.38 -13.03 0.84
CA GLU A 73 21.47 -13.94 0.13
C GLU A 73 20.70 -13.18 -0.96
N PRO A 74 20.57 -13.71 -2.19
CA PRO A 74 19.77 -13.08 -3.21
C PRO A 74 18.28 -13.20 -2.86
N ILE A 75 17.61 -12.03 -2.75
CA ILE A 75 16.20 -11.94 -2.40
C ILE A 75 15.31 -11.57 -3.59
N GLY A 76 15.91 -11.25 -4.71
CA GLY A 76 15.18 -10.95 -5.92
C GLY A 76 16.05 -10.41 -7.04
N TYR A 77 15.36 -10.17 -8.14
CA TYR A 77 15.97 -9.70 -9.36
C TYR A 77 15.11 -8.61 -9.95
N TYR A 78 15.73 -7.60 -10.54
CA TYR A 78 15.09 -6.67 -11.46
C TYR A 78 15.55 -6.98 -12.87
N PHE A 79 14.58 -7.08 -13.79
CA PHE A 79 14.85 -7.24 -15.21
C PHE A 79 13.87 -6.36 -15.98
N LEU A 80 14.25 -5.98 -17.17
CA LEU A 80 13.36 -5.31 -18.13
C LEU A 80 12.03 -6.06 -18.34
N GLN A 81 12.02 -7.35 -18.06
CA GLN A 81 10.82 -8.21 -17.87
C GLN A 81 11.24 -9.47 -17.14
N ASN A 82 10.35 -10.06 -16.34
CA ASN A 82 10.50 -11.39 -15.76
C ASN A 82 10.42 -12.43 -16.90
N ARG A 83 11.45 -12.44 -17.76
CA ARG A 83 11.52 -13.28 -18.96
C ARG A 83 11.89 -14.69 -18.55
N SER A 84 11.24 -15.67 -19.14
CA SER A 84 11.82 -16.97 -19.22
C SER A 84 12.96 -16.88 -20.25
N ASN A 85 14.14 -17.31 -19.87
CA ASN A 85 15.29 -17.41 -20.79
C ASN A 85 15.19 -18.69 -21.62
N ALA A 86 14.02 -18.98 -22.21
CA ALA A 86 13.91 -20.10 -23.13
C ALA A 86 14.85 -19.85 -24.32
N ASP A 87 15.74 -20.78 -24.57
CA ASP A 87 16.58 -20.81 -25.77
C ASP A 87 15.70 -21.08 -27.01
N SER A 88 16.16 -20.67 -28.18
CA SER A 88 15.48 -20.89 -29.46
C SER A 88 15.18 -22.37 -29.73
N THR A 89 16.02 -23.30 -29.22
CA THR A 89 15.85 -24.76 -29.29
C THR A 89 14.76 -25.27 -28.36
N GLN A 90 14.40 -24.53 -27.34
CA GLN A 90 13.38 -24.89 -26.33
C GLN A 90 11.96 -24.46 -26.72
N ILE A 91 11.78 -23.78 -27.84
CA ILE A 91 10.45 -23.37 -28.30
C ILE A 91 9.93 -24.35 -29.34
N SER A 92 8.80 -25.00 -29.02
CA SER A 92 8.13 -25.93 -29.92
C SER A 92 7.86 -25.30 -31.29
N LYS A 93 8.07 -26.06 -32.38
CA LYS A 93 7.69 -25.64 -33.72
C LYS A 93 6.21 -25.23 -33.81
N TYR A 94 5.34 -25.97 -33.13
CA TYR A 94 3.90 -25.66 -33.11
C TYR A 94 3.58 -24.29 -32.48
N LEU A 95 4.37 -23.84 -31.51
CA LEU A 95 4.21 -22.49 -30.93
C LEU A 95 4.55 -21.40 -31.95
N LYS A 96 5.71 -21.54 -32.66
CA LYS A 96 6.12 -20.61 -33.71
C LYS A 96 5.08 -20.55 -34.82
N ASP A 97 4.66 -21.70 -35.32
CA ASP A 97 3.68 -21.84 -36.41
C ASP A 97 2.30 -21.27 -36.00
N ALA A 98 1.83 -21.54 -34.76
CA ALA A 98 0.56 -21.02 -34.24
C ALA A 98 0.57 -19.51 -34.14
N LEU A 99 1.68 -18.93 -33.63
CA LEU A 99 1.82 -17.46 -33.51
C LEU A 99 1.82 -16.80 -34.87
N VAL A 100 2.66 -17.30 -35.80
CA VAL A 100 2.77 -16.74 -37.17
C VAL A 100 1.44 -16.87 -37.90
N ALA A 101 0.79 -18.04 -37.86
CA ALA A 101 -0.49 -18.26 -38.53
C ALA A 101 -1.59 -17.31 -37.99
N THR A 102 -1.55 -16.97 -36.72
CA THR A 102 -2.64 -16.23 -36.05
C THR A 102 -2.42 -14.72 -36.02
N GLU A 103 -1.23 -14.28 -35.70
CA GLU A 103 -0.91 -12.86 -35.47
C GLU A 103 -0.28 -12.18 -36.69
N ASP A 104 0.55 -12.91 -37.48
CA ASP A 104 1.33 -12.31 -38.59
C ASP A 104 1.68 -13.33 -39.68
N SER A 105 0.71 -13.72 -40.47
CA SER A 105 0.86 -14.80 -41.47
C SER A 105 1.91 -14.54 -42.55
N ARG A 106 2.44 -13.32 -42.64
CA ARG A 106 3.52 -12.95 -43.56
C ARG A 106 4.82 -12.57 -42.83
N PHE A 107 4.97 -12.95 -41.61
CA PHE A 107 6.08 -12.59 -40.74
C PHE A 107 7.46 -12.77 -41.39
N TYR A 108 7.66 -13.88 -42.07
CA TYR A 108 8.93 -14.19 -42.76
C TYR A 108 9.18 -13.41 -44.03
N THR A 109 8.17 -12.65 -44.55
CA THR A 109 8.26 -11.97 -45.86
C THR A 109 8.40 -10.46 -45.77
N HIS A 110 8.29 -9.87 -44.60
CA HIS A 110 8.44 -8.42 -44.40
C HIS A 110 9.57 -8.08 -43.41
N GLY A 111 10.09 -6.85 -43.47
CA GLY A 111 11.12 -6.33 -42.54
C GLY A 111 10.52 -5.47 -41.40
N GLY A 112 9.71 -6.06 -40.52
CA GLY A 112 9.11 -5.41 -39.34
C GLY A 112 7.82 -4.63 -39.66
N ILE A 113 7.56 -4.23 -40.88
CA ILE A 113 6.35 -3.51 -41.28
C ILE A 113 5.70 -4.25 -42.44
N ASP A 114 4.45 -4.67 -42.28
CA ASP A 114 3.67 -5.29 -43.34
C ASP A 114 2.77 -4.26 -44.05
N TYR A 115 3.32 -3.64 -45.08
CA TYR A 115 2.60 -2.62 -45.87
C TYR A 115 1.30 -3.12 -46.49
N LYS A 116 1.22 -4.42 -46.84
CA LYS A 116 0.00 -5.02 -47.43
C LYS A 116 -1.11 -5.10 -46.39
N SER A 117 -0.78 -5.42 -45.13
CA SER A 117 -1.75 -5.38 -44.04
C SER A 117 -2.22 -3.98 -43.70
N TYR A 118 -1.33 -2.99 -43.72
CA TYR A 118 -1.72 -1.59 -43.54
C TYR A 118 -2.67 -1.12 -44.66
N GLY A 119 -2.38 -1.44 -45.91
CA GLY A 119 -3.25 -1.15 -47.05
C GLY A 119 -4.63 -1.80 -46.92
N ARG A 120 -4.69 -3.09 -46.51
CA ARG A 120 -5.96 -3.80 -46.25
C ARG A 120 -6.78 -3.15 -45.14
N VAL A 121 -6.12 -2.78 -44.02
CA VAL A 121 -6.79 -2.12 -42.87
C VAL A 121 -7.32 -0.75 -43.29
N PHE A 122 -6.53 0.03 -44.03
CA PHE A 122 -6.94 1.33 -44.54
C PHE A 122 -8.20 1.21 -45.43
N ILE A 123 -8.17 0.34 -46.41
CA ILE A 123 -9.29 0.16 -47.36
C ILE A 123 -10.54 -0.37 -46.63
N LYS A 124 -10.41 -1.47 -45.87
CA LYS A 124 -11.58 -2.11 -45.23
C LYS A 124 -12.13 -1.32 -44.08
N SER A 125 -11.28 -0.80 -43.18
CA SER A 125 -11.77 -0.15 -41.96
C SER A 125 -12.11 1.32 -42.15
N ILE A 126 -11.34 2.06 -42.99
CA ILE A 126 -11.54 3.51 -43.16
C ILE A 126 -12.51 3.80 -44.31
N LEU A 127 -12.35 3.12 -45.49
CA LEU A 127 -13.18 3.37 -46.62
C LEU A 127 -14.48 2.57 -46.60
N LEU A 128 -14.46 1.31 -46.12
CA LEU A 128 -15.64 0.43 -46.20
C LEU A 128 -16.33 0.26 -44.82
N GLY A 129 -15.84 0.87 -43.75
CA GLY A 129 -16.41 0.76 -42.40
C GLY A 129 -16.45 -0.67 -41.83
N GLN A 130 -15.70 -1.60 -42.39
CA GLN A 130 -15.67 -3.00 -42.01
C GLN A 130 -14.53 -3.29 -41.04
N ASN A 131 -14.74 -4.18 -40.09
CA ASN A 131 -13.67 -4.61 -39.19
C ASN A 131 -12.63 -5.47 -39.92
N ALA A 132 -11.49 -4.87 -40.28
CA ALA A 132 -10.42 -5.51 -41.06
C ALA A 132 -9.40 -6.31 -40.23
N GLY A 133 -9.60 -6.41 -38.93
CA GLY A 133 -8.62 -7.00 -38.01
C GLY A 133 -7.40 -6.10 -37.75
N GLY A 134 -6.41 -6.58 -37.01
CA GLY A 134 -5.17 -5.84 -36.69
C GLY A 134 -4.21 -5.75 -37.84
N GLY A 135 -3.48 -4.64 -37.95
CA GLY A 135 -2.40 -4.43 -38.92
C GLY A 135 -0.99 -4.43 -38.33
N SER A 136 -0.86 -4.72 -37.02
CA SER A 136 0.45 -4.73 -36.34
C SER A 136 1.17 -6.06 -36.57
N THR A 137 2.46 -6.02 -36.86
CA THR A 137 3.32 -7.20 -36.96
C THR A 137 3.77 -7.72 -35.59
N VAL A 138 4.26 -8.97 -35.55
CA VAL A 138 4.88 -9.55 -34.34
C VAL A 138 6.03 -8.67 -33.86
N THR A 139 6.90 -8.19 -34.74
CA THR A 139 8.03 -7.30 -34.39
C THR A 139 7.56 -5.99 -33.73
N GLN A 140 6.46 -5.40 -34.20
CA GLN A 140 5.85 -4.22 -33.57
C GLN A 140 5.25 -4.56 -32.19
N GLN A 141 4.73 -5.77 -32.02
CA GLN A 141 4.26 -6.23 -30.71
C GLN A 141 5.42 -6.43 -29.75
N VAL A 142 6.58 -6.95 -30.21
CA VAL A 142 7.83 -7.01 -29.42
C VAL A 142 8.23 -5.61 -28.96
N ALA A 143 8.32 -4.65 -29.88
CA ALA A 143 8.64 -3.26 -29.54
C ALA A 143 7.68 -2.67 -28.49
N LYS A 144 6.38 -2.90 -28.62
CA LYS A 144 5.36 -2.50 -27.63
C LYS A 144 5.55 -3.21 -26.29
N ASN A 145 5.84 -4.52 -26.31
CA ASN A 145 5.95 -5.29 -25.06
C ASN A 145 7.20 -4.92 -24.27
N ILE A 146 8.30 -4.59 -24.95
CA ILE A 146 9.58 -4.22 -24.32
C ILE A 146 9.55 -2.78 -23.78
N PHE A 147 9.09 -1.82 -24.59
CA PHE A 147 9.22 -0.38 -24.30
C PHE A 147 7.94 0.27 -23.77
N GLY A 148 6.84 -0.49 -23.69
CA GLY A 148 5.57 0.02 -23.21
C GLY A 148 4.97 1.15 -24.08
N ARG A 149 3.87 1.73 -23.60
CA ARG A 149 3.22 2.90 -24.22
C ARG A 149 3.10 4.04 -23.22
N GLN A 150 3.67 5.20 -23.52
CA GLN A 150 3.56 6.39 -22.70
C GLN A 150 2.18 7.05 -22.88
N LYS A 151 1.46 7.31 -21.79
CA LYS A 151 0.17 8.02 -21.78
C LYS A 151 0.39 9.43 -21.26
N ARG A 152 0.67 10.41 -22.14
CA ARG A 152 0.91 11.80 -21.75
C ARG A 152 -0.21 12.75 -22.15
N PHE A 153 -0.86 12.55 -23.31
CA PHE A 153 -1.90 13.42 -23.88
C PHE A 153 -2.68 12.70 -25.00
N PHE A 154 -3.67 13.35 -25.62
CA PHE A 154 -4.60 12.73 -26.57
C PHE A 154 -3.94 12.13 -27.83
N LEU A 155 -2.78 12.65 -28.26
CA LEU A 155 -2.00 12.09 -29.40
C LEU A 155 -1.01 10.97 -29.00
N SER A 156 -0.99 10.54 -27.75
CA SER A 156 -0.05 9.51 -27.27
C SER A 156 -0.16 8.20 -28.04
N THR A 157 -1.38 7.79 -28.41
CA THR A 157 -1.59 6.53 -29.17
C THR A 157 -0.94 6.53 -30.55
N PRO A 158 -1.15 7.52 -31.45
CA PRO A 158 -0.48 7.56 -32.73
C PRO A 158 1.05 7.74 -32.60
N ILE A 159 1.53 8.54 -31.64
CA ILE A 159 2.98 8.70 -31.41
C ILE A 159 3.62 7.37 -31.01
N ASN A 160 3.04 6.66 -30.04
CA ASN A 160 3.53 5.35 -29.63
C ASN A 160 3.53 4.36 -30.80
N LYS A 161 2.51 4.41 -31.66
CA LYS A 161 2.44 3.54 -32.83
C LYS A 161 3.56 3.82 -33.85
N ILE A 162 3.90 5.09 -34.07
CA ILE A 162 5.03 5.49 -34.93
C ILE A 162 6.37 5.08 -34.30
N ARG A 163 6.51 5.22 -32.98
CA ARG A 163 7.70 4.75 -32.27
C ARG A 163 7.87 3.23 -32.42
N GLU A 164 6.78 2.46 -32.24
CA GLU A 164 6.77 1.00 -32.47
C GLU A 164 7.28 0.64 -33.87
N LEU A 165 6.92 1.41 -34.91
CA LEU A 165 7.41 1.19 -36.28
C LEU A 165 8.93 1.40 -36.41
N PHE A 166 9.47 2.49 -35.86
CA PHE A 166 10.91 2.76 -35.88
C PHE A 166 11.71 1.71 -35.11
N ILE A 167 11.22 1.33 -33.94
CA ILE A 167 11.86 0.29 -33.10
C ILE A 167 11.80 -1.06 -33.82
N ALA A 168 10.65 -1.44 -34.38
CA ALA A 168 10.51 -2.70 -35.12
C ALA A 168 11.49 -2.79 -36.28
N LYS A 169 11.70 -1.68 -37.04
CA LYS A 169 12.67 -1.65 -38.10
C LYS A 169 14.12 -1.79 -37.63
N ARG A 170 14.45 -1.23 -36.44
CA ARG A 170 15.76 -1.41 -35.82
C ARG A 170 15.96 -2.86 -35.38
N LEU A 171 14.95 -3.46 -34.69
CA LEU A 171 14.99 -4.88 -34.27
C LEU A 171 15.27 -5.81 -35.46
N GLU A 172 14.56 -5.66 -36.58
CA GLU A 172 14.77 -6.47 -37.82
C GLU A 172 16.13 -6.25 -38.48
N SER A 173 16.84 -5.16 -38.15
CA SER A 173 18.20 -4.93 -38.64
C SER A 173 19.29 -5.56 -37.78
N ILE A 174 18.90 -6.07 -36.60
CA ILE A 174 19.81 -6.62 -35.59
C ILE A 174 19.57 -8.12 -35.44
N TYR A 175 18.28 -8.53 -35.35
CA TYR A 175 17.85 -9.86 -35.00
C TYR A 175 17.30 -10.63 -36.22
N SER A 176 17.56 -11.91 -36.25
CA SER A 176 16.91 -12.85 -37.19
C SER A 176 15.41 -13.02 -36.84
N LYS A 177 14.64 -13.58 -37.75
CA LYS A 177 13.22 -13.86 -37.54
C LYS A 177 12.96 -14.77 -36.35
N ASP A 178 13.78 -15.80 -36.18
CA ASP A 178 13.63 -16.73 -35.04
C ASP A 178 13.97 -16.09 -33.71
N GLU A 179 14.98 -15.22 -33.65
CA GLU A 179 15.31 -14.43 -32.46
C GLU A 179 14.20 -13.43 -32.12
N ILE A 180 13.55 -12.82 -33.10
CA ILE A 180 12.39 -11.95 -32.86
C ILE A 180 11.20 -12.74 -32.30
N LEU A 181 10.95 -13.98 -32.77
CA LEU A 181 9.94 -14.87 -32.19
C LEU A 181 10.30 -15.25 -30.74
N LEU A 182 11.58 -15.54 -30.50
CA LEU A 182 12.09 -15.83 -29.16
C LEU A 182 11.87 -14.64 -28.21
N LEU A 183 12.26 -13.42 -28.63
CA LEU A 183 12.00 -12.19 -27.89
C LEU A 183 10.50 -11.98 -27.62
N TYR A 184 9.65 -12.28 -28.59
CA TYR A 184 8.19 -12.20 -28.43
C TYR A 184 7.72 -13.17 -27.33
N PHE A 185 8.04 -14.46 -27.46
CA PHE A 185 7.60 -15.47 -26.50
C PHE A 185 8.16 -15.26 -25.10
N ASN A 186 9.35 -14.70 -24.97
CA ASN A 186 9.94 -14.39 -23.68
C ASN A 186 9.36 -13.11 -23.02
N THR A 187 8.67 -12.23 -23.80
CA THR A 187 8.23 -10.92 -23.31
C THR A 187 6.72 -10.76 -23.18
N VAL A 188 5.94 -11.63 -23.83
CA VAL A 188 4.50 -11.47 -23.89
C VAL A 188 3.80 -11.95 -22.61
N SER A 189 2.72 -11.27 -22.24
CA SER A 189 1.89 -11.63 -21.07
C SER A 189 0.88 -12.72 -21.43
N PHE A 190 0.79 -13.74 -20.57
CA PHE A 190 -0.21 -14.82 -20.64
C PHE A 190 -1.34 -14.65 -19.60
N GLY A 191 -1.42 -13.51 -18.91
CA GLY A 191 -2.35 -13.26 -17.81
C GLY A 191 -1.81 -13.73 -16.45
N GLU A 192 -2.54 -13.48 -15.37
CA GLU A 192 -2.15 -13.86 -14.00
C GLU A 192 -0.72 -13.38 -13.61
N ASN A 193 -0.30 -12.23 -14.14
CA ASN A 193 1.08 -11.71 -14.01
C ASN A 193 2.18 -12.67 -14.52
N ILE A 194 1.82 -13.57 -15.45
CA ILE A 194 2.75 -14.50 -16.08
C ILE A 194 3.26 -13.87 -17.37
N TYR A 195 4.56 -13.65 -17.44
CA TYR A 195 5.27 -13.22 -18.63
C TYR A 195 6.24 -14.32 -19.08
N GLY A 196 6.31 -14.54 -20.38
CA GLY A 196 7.15 -15.55 -21.00
C GLY A 196 6.52 -16.92 -21.09
N ILE A 197 6.87 -17.60 -22.20
CA ILE A 197 6.28 -18.88 -22.61
C ILE A 197 6.62 -20.02 -21.67
N GLU A 198 7.85 -20.06 -21.12
CA GLU A 198 8.28 -21.12 -20.23
C GLU A 198 7.42 -21.13 -18.97
N LYS A 199 7.24 -19.97 -18.34
CA LYS A 199 6.39 -19.85 -17.16
C LYS A 199 4.93 -20.16 -17.46
N ALA A 200 4.42 -19.76 -18.62
CA ALA A 200 3.07 -20.08 -19.04
C ALA A 200 2.88 -21.58 -19.26
N ALA A 201 3.85 -22.24 -19.90
CA ALA A 201 3.82 -23.67 -20.14
C ALA A 201 3.82 -24.48 -18.84
N TYR A 202 4.71 -24.15 -17.90
CA TYR A 202 4.70 -24.78 -16.57
C TYR A 202 3.42 -24.44 -15.78
N ARG A 203 2.92 -23.20 -15.87
CA ARG A 203 1.73 -22.78 -15.11
C ARG A 203 0.47 -23.51 -15.52
N PHE A 204 0.21 -23.62 -16.83
CA PHE A 204 -1.04 -24.16 -17.32
C PHE A 204 -0.97 -25.67 -17.62
N PHE A 205 0.22 -26.18 -17.94
CA PHE A 205 0.38 -27.55 -18.41
C PHE A 205 1.48 -28.35 -17.71
N ASN A 206 2.21 -27.75 -16.75
CA ASN A 206 3.31 -28.38 -16.00
C ASN A 206 4.36 -29.06 -16.91
N LYS A 207 4.64 -28.44 -18.03
CA LYS A 207 5.58 -28.96 -19.06
C LYS A 207 6.51 -27.84 -19.55
N PRO A 208 7.74 -28.17 -19.95
CA PRO A 208 8.58 -27.21 -20.65
C PRO A 208 8.03 -26.92 -22.06
N PRO A 209 8.30 -25.74 -22.66
CA PRO A 209 7.68 -25.30 -23.92
C PRO A 209 7.88 -26.22 -25.11
N GLU A 210 9.01 -26.90 -25.20
CA GLU A 210 9.33 -27.87 -26.27
C GLU A 210 8.49 -29.14 -26.21
N LYS A 211 7.89 -29.48 -25.06
CA LYS A 211 7.05 -30.67 -24.86
C LYS A 211 5.56 -30.40 -24.95
N LEU A 212 5.17 -29.17 -25.26
CA LEU A 212 3.76 -28.82 -25.43
C LEU A 212 3.18 -29.49 -26.68
N SER A 213 2.00 -30.05 -26.56
CA SER A 213 1.24 -30.62 -27.67
C SER A 213 0.66 -29.52 -28.57
N LEU A 214 0.16 -29.88 -29.74
CA LEU A 214 -0.43 -28.94 -30.71
C LEU A 214 -1.59 -28.16 -30.08
N GLU A 215 -2.49 -28.83 -29.37
CA GLU A 215 -3.64 -28.16 -28.71
C GLU A 215 -3.23 -27.26 -27.55
N GLU A 216 -2.17 -27.59 -26.82
CA GLU A 216 -1.62 -26.76 -25.74
C GLU A 216 -0.95 -25.51 -26.30
N CYS A 217 -0.14 -25.65 -27.37
CA CYS A 217 0.46 -24.55 -28.11
C CYS A 217 -0.61 -23.58 -28.65
N ALA A 218 -1.65 -24.14 -29.31
CA ALA A 218 -2.74 -23.35 -29.86
C ALA A 218 -3.55 -22.63 -28.74
N THR A 219 -3.65 -23.25 -27.56
CA THR A 219 -4.30 -22.62 -26.39
C THR A 219 -3.50 -21.41 -25.92
N LEU A 220 -2.19 -21.57 -25.66
CA LEU A 220 -1.34 -20.47 -25.19
C LEU A 220 -1.31 -19.31 -26.19
N VAL A 221 -1.17 -19.59 -27.50
CA VAL A 221 -1.26 -18.53 -28.51
C VAL A 221 -2.64 -17.89 -28.55
N GLY A 222 -3.70 -18.66 -28.31
CA GLY A 222 -5.06 -18.13 -28.19
C GLY A 222 -5.24 -17.12 -27.05
N VAL A 223 -4.58 -17.36 -25.92
CA VAL A 223 -4.60 -16.47 -24.73
C VAL A 223 -4.03 -15.09 -25.07
N LEU A 224 -3.02 -14.98 -25.93
CA LEU A 224 -2.30 -13.73 -26.21
C LEU A 224 -3.20 -12.59 -26.72
N LYS A 225 -4.32 -12.89 -27.35
CA LYS A 225 -5.25 -11.88 -27.85
C LYS A 225 -5.87 -11.03 -26.74
N ALA A 226 -6.23 -11.65 -25.62
CA ALA A 226 -6.77 -11.00 -24.44
C ALA A 226 -6.56 -11.92 -23.23
N PRO A 227 -5.42 -11.82 -22.53
CA PRO A 227 -4.99 -12.81 -21.55
C PRO A 227 -5.99 -13.08 -20.42
N SER A 228 -6.65 -12.05 -19.88
CA SER A 228 -7.66 -12.26 -18.82
C SER A 228 -8.99 -12.84 -19.38
N TYR A 229 -9.37 -12.49 -20.61
CA TYR A 229 -10.62 -12.91 -21.22
C TYR A 229 -10.59 -14.36 -21.74
N TYR A 230 -9.44 -14.79 -22.25
CA TYR A 230 -9.19 -16.13 -22.80
C TYR A 230 -8.37 -17.01 -21.84
N ASN A 231 -8.27 -16.67 -20.57
CA ASN A 231 -7.57 -17.48 -19.59
C ASN A 231 -8.23 -18.86 -19.47
N PRO A 232 -7.49 -19.97 -19.73
CA PRO A 232 -8.07 -21.31 -19.78
C PRO A 232 -8.53 -21.83 -18.42
N ARG A 233 -7.98 -21.33 -17.32
CA ARG A 233 -8.41 -21.66 -15.96
C ARG A 233 -9.70 -20.94 -15.57
N ILE A 234 -9.82 -19.65 -15.92
CA ILE A 234 -10.94 -18.79 -15.51
C ILE A 234 -12.13 -18.93 -16.47
N ASN A 235 -11.85 -19.03 -17.78
CA ASN A 235 -12.84 -19.06 -18.84
C ASN A 235 -12.55 -20.23 -19.83
N PRO A 236 -12.69 -21.51 -19.41
CA PRO A 236 -12.28 -22.67 -20.21
C PRO A 236 -13.02 -22.78 -21.53
N GLU A 237 -14.29 -22.45 -21.58
CA GLU A 237 -15.08 -22.49 -22.81
C GLU A 237 -14.58 -21.45 -23.83
N ARG A 238 -14.33 -20.20 -23.40
CA ARG A 238 -13.79 -19.16 -24.28
C ARG A 238 -12.39 -19.48 -24.76
N ALA A 239 -11.56 -20.04 -23.90
CA ALA A 239 -10.21 -20.49 -24.24
C ALA A 239 -10.26 -21.60 -25.30
N THR A 240 -11.14 -22.59 -25.13
CA THR A 240 -11.36 -23.68 -26.10
C THR A 240 -11.81 -23.12 -27.46
N ASN A 241 -12.78 -22.24 -27.47
CA ASN A 241 -13.26 -21.60 -28.71
C ASN A 241 -12.13 -20.79 -29.39
N ARG A 242 -11.34 -20.07 -28.65
CA ARG A 242 -10.19 -19.30 -29.17
C ARG A 242 -9.07 -20.20 -29.67
N ARG A 243 -8.74 -21.30 -28.97
CA ARG A 243 -7.82 -22.35 -29.42
C ARG A 243 -8.26 -22.87 -30.81
N ASN A 244 -9.54 -23.21 -30.97
CA ASN A 244 -10.07 -23.73 -32.23
C ASN A 244 -9.94 -22.73 -33.39
N VAL A 245 -10.00 -21.42 -33.12
CA VAL A 245 -9.68 -20.37 -34.09
C VAL A 245 -8.20 -20.44 -34.49
N VAL A 246 -7.28 -20.59 -33.51
CA VAL A 246 -5.84 -20.72 -33.80
C VAL A 246 -5.56 -21.94 -34.66
N LEU A 247 -6.09 -23.10 -34.31
CA LEU A 247 -5.94 -24.34 -35.10
C LEU A 247 -6.48 -24.14 -36.52
N SER A 248 -7.60 -23.45 -36.70
CA SER A 248 -8.15 -23.14 -38.00
C SER A 248 -7.24 -22.23 -38.83
N GLN A 249 -6.56 -21.25 -38.21
CA GLN A 249 -5.56 -20.42 -38.88
C GLN A 249 -4.33 -21.24 -39.28
N MET A 250 -3.83 -22.14 -38.42
CA MET A 250 -2.71 -23.01 -38.72
C MET A 250 -3.00 -23.91 -39.94
N ALA A 251 -4.19 -24.54 -39.99
CA ALA A 251 -4.61 -25.35 -41.14
C ALA A 251 -4.75 -24.50 -42.41
N LYS A 252 -5.39 -23.33 -42.30
CA LYS A 252 -5.55 -22.40 -43.45
C LYS A 252 -4.23 -21.98 -44.11
N TYR A 253 -3.17 -21.78 -43.29
CA TYR A 253 -1.86 -21.39 -43.79
C TYR A 253 -0.90 -22.55 -44.05
N GLY A 254 -1.38 -23.82 -43.92
CA GLY A 254 -0.63 -25.02 -44.28
C GLY A 254 0.42 -25.47 -43.24
N TYR A 255 0.33 -24.97 -41.99
CA TYR A 255 1.21 -25.39 -40.90
C TYR A 255 0.81 -26.74 -40.30
N ILE A 256 -0.47 -27.09 -40.40
CA ILE A 256 -1.02 -28.41 -40.02
C ILE A 256 -2.04 -28.87 -41.03
N THR A 257 -2.28 -30.18 -41.11
CA THR A 257 -3.33 -30.76 -41.93
C THR A 257 -4.72 -30.58 -41.31
N GLU A 258 -5.78 -30.75 -42.09
CA GLU A 258 -7.15 -30.70 -41.62
C GLU A 258 -7.42 -31.83 -40.58
N ALA A 259 -6.80 -33.03 -40.79
CA ALA A 259 -6.88 -34.16 -39.86
C ALA A 259 -6.26 -33.84 -38.48
N GLU A 260 -5.05 -33.23 -38.47
CA GLU A 260 -4.40 -32.78 -37.23
C GLU A 260 -5.22 -31.72 -36.52
N LYS A 261 -5.83 -30.78 -37.27
CA LYS A 261 -6.72 -29.77 -36.69
C LYS A 261 -7.90 -30.41 -35.95
N GLU A 262 -8.58 -31.37 -36.58
CA GLU A 262 -9.74 -32.01 -35.96
C GLU A 262 -9.32 -32.90 -34.75
N ALA A 263 -8.18 -33.58 -34.86
CA ALA A 263 -7.64 -34.38 -33.75
C ALA A 263 -7.24 -33.52 -32.55
N ALA A 264 -6.80 -32.26 -32.74
CA ALA A 264 -6.42 -31.31 -31.70
C ALA A 264 -7.60 -30.60 -31.01
N LYS A 265 -8.83 -30.78 -31.54
CA LYS A 265 -10.08 -30.19 -30.93
C LYS A 265 -10.64 -31.00 -29.77
N LYS A 266 -9.88 -31.91 -29.20
CA LYS A 266 -10.27 -32.64 -27.98
C LYS A 266 -10.49 -31.70 -26.79
N PRO A 267 -11.16 -32.14 -25.70
CA PRO A 267 -11.36 -31.36 -24.48
C PRO A 267 -10.04 -30.81 -23.95
N LEU A 268 -10.06 -29.54 -23.50
CA LEU A 268 -8.89 -28.90 -22.92
C LEU A 268 -8.65 -29.46 -21.52
N VAL A 269 -7.48 -30.08 -21.31
CA VAL A 269 -7.04 -30.57 -20.00
C VAL A 269 -5.89 -29.68 -19.53
N LEU A 270 -6.04 -29.12 -18.33
CA LEU A 270 -5.01 -28.32 -17.67
C LEU A 270 -4.35 -29.15 -16.56
N ASP A 271 -3.03 -29.16 -16.52
CA ASP A 271 -2.26 -29.53 -15.33
C ASP A 271 -1.75 -28.25 -14.67
N TYR A 272 -2.71 -27.51 -14.08
CA TYR A 272 -2.48 -26.16 -13.57
C TYR A 272 -1.64 -26.18 -12.29
N GLN A 273 -0.48 -25.57 -12.34
CA GLN A 273 0.40 -25.42 -11.19
C GLN A 273 0.16 -24.06 -10.50
N LEU A 274 -0.16 -24.12 -9.21
CA LEU A 274 -0.07 -22.90 -8.39
C LEU A 274 1.38 -22.41 -8.39
N PRO A 275 1.62 -21.08 -8.33
CA PRO A 275 2.99 -20.62 -8.11
C PRO A 275 3.51 -21.39 -6.90
N LYS A 276 4.61 -22.13 -7.04
CA LYS A 276 5.40 -22.46 -5.86
C LYS A 276 5.55 -21.14 -5.13
N LYS A 277 5.19 -21.07 -3.84
CA LYS A 277 5.60 -19.96 -2.98
C LYS A 277 7.13 -19.85 -3.13
N THR A 278 7.61 -19.22 -4.18
CA THR A 278 8.88 -18.54 -4.08
C THR A 278 8.62 -17.64 -2.91
N SER A 279 9.38 -17.85 -1.85
CA SER A 279 9.27 -17.07 -0.63
C SER A 279 8.85 -15.69 -1.07
N SER A 280 7.66 -15.24 -0.63
CA SER A 280 7.16 -13.91 -0.97
C SER A 280 8.05 -12.86 -0.28
N PHE A 281 9.39 -13.15 -0.30
CA PHE A 281 10.36 -12.24 0.22
C PHE A 281 10.06 -10.91 -0.43
N SER A 282 9.10 -10.30 0.19
CA SER A 282 8.80 -8.90 0.16
C SER A 282 8.70 -8.29 -1.24
N SER A 283 7.67 -8.68 -2.01
CA SER A 283 7.32 -7.86 -3.18
C SER A 283 7.08 -6.41 -2.78
N TYR A 284 6.46 -6.16 -1.61
CA TYR A 284 6.33 -4.82 -1.02
C TYR A 284 7.68 -4.14 -0.74
N PHE A 285 8.67 -4.87 -0.20
CA PHE A 285 9.99 -4.32 0.06
C PHE A 285 10.75 -4.02 -1.24
N LYS A 286 10.59 -4.84 -2.27
CA LYS A 286 11.17 -4.56 -3.60
C LYS A 286 10.62 -3.28 -4.21
N ASP A 287 9.32 -3.04 -4.08
CA ASP A 287 8.71 -1.80 -4.55
C ASP A 287 9.33 -0.60 -3.83
N LEU A 288 9.55 -0.70 -2.50
CA LEU A 288 10.21 0.34 -1.72
C LEU A 288 11.67 0.54 -2.14
N VAL A 289 12.42 -0.54 -2.36
CA VAL A 289 13.81 -0.49 -2.88
C VAL A 289 13.86 0.19 -4.24
N ALA A 290 12.92 -0.14 -5.14
CA ALA A 290 12.86 0.47 -6.47
C ALA A 290 12.58 1.97 -6.41
N GLU A 291 11.70 2.41 -5.50
CA GLU A 291 11.41 3.84 -5.29
C GLU A 291 12.65 4.59 -4.74
N GLU A 292 13.30 4.03 -3.71
CA GLU A 292 14.52 4.61 -3.12
C GLU A 292 15.65 4.68 -4.14
N PHE A 293 15.84 3.60 -4.92
CA PHE A 293 16.81 3.57 -6.01
C PHE A 293 16.53 4.64 -7.08
N ALA A 294 15.28 4.75 -7.53
CA ALA A 294 14.91 5.72 -8.56
C ALA A 294 15.16 7.16 -8.11
N ALA A 295 14.90 7.47 -6.84
CA ALA A 295 15.20 8.77 -6.25
C ALA A 295 16.71 9.03 -6.22
N TRP A 296 17.51 8.06 -5.79
CA TRP A 296 18.97 8.16 -5.79
C TRP A 296 19.55 8.30 -7.20
N ALA A 297 19.12 7.46 -8.15
CA ALA A 297 19.63 7.47 -9.54
C ALA A 297 19.34 8.79 -10.25
N ALA A 298 18.21 9.43 -9.97
CA ALA A 298 17.86 10.73 -10.54
C ALA A 298 18.83 11.86 -10.12
N GLU A 299 19.39 11.76 -8.92
CA GLU A 299 20.34 12.74 -8.35
C GLU A 299 21.81 12.37 -8.63
N ASN A 300 22.10 11.12 -9.00
CA ASN A 300 23.45 10.57 -9.14
C ASN A 300 23.63 9.88 -10.52
N PRO A 301 23.68 10.62 -11.64
CA PRO A 301 23.94 10.01 -12.93
C PRO A 301 25.37 9.47 -13.00
N ALA A 302 25.60 8.45 -13.85
CA ALA A 302 26.91 7.93 -14.16
C ALA A 302 27.81 9.01 -14.82
N GLU A 303 29.13 8.78 -14.90
CA GLU A 303 30.11 9.74 -15.43
C GLU A 303 29.82 10.17 -16.88
N ASP A 304 29.19 9.31 -17.68
CA ASP A 304 28.76 9.59 -19.06
C ASP A 304 27.39 10.30 -19.13
N GLY A 305 26.77 10.63 -18.01
CA GLY A 305 25.44 11.25 -17.91
C GLY A 305 24.28 10.28 -18.03
N HIS A 306 24.54 8.97 -18.07
CA HIS A 306 23.52 7.92 -18.00
C HIS A 306 22.86 7.88 -16.60
N ILE A 307 21.52 7.77 -16.56
CA ILE A 307 20.79 7.55 -15.30
C ILE A 307 20.70 6.05 -15.08
N TYR A 308 21.21 5.58 -13.96
CA TYR A 308 21.17 4.17 -13.60
C TYR A 308 19.75 3.60 -13.63
N ASP A 309 19.61 2.39 -14.19
CA ASP A 309 18.36 1.65 -14.34
C ASP A 309 18.50 0.24 -13.73
N LEU A 310 17.65 -0.06 -12.73
CA LEU A 310 17.62 -1.38 -12.09
C LEU A 310 17.34 -2.53 -13.08
N GLU A 311 16.64 -2.26 -14.16
CA GLU A 311 16.21 -3.28 -15.11
C GLU A 311 17.23 -3.51 -16.23
N ALA A 312 18.20 -2.58 -16.41
CA ALA A 312 19.09 -2.58 -17.58
C ALA A 312 20.59 -2.68 -17.24
N ASP A 313 21.03 -2.20 -16.07
CA ASP A 313 22.46 -1.95 -15.81
C ASP A 313 23.17 -3.05 -14.99
N GLY A 314 22.53 -4.18 -14.77
CA GLY A 314 23.15 -5.33 -14.10
C GLY A 314 23.71 -5.05 -12.71
N LEU A 315 23.04 -4.20 -11.97
CA LEU A 315 23.50 -3.73 -10.68
C LEU A 315 23.39 -4.82 -9.59
N SER A 316 24.34 -4.84 -8.68
CA SER A 316 24.22 -5.60 -7.43
C SER A 316 23.76 -4.65 -6.32
N VAL A 317 22.49 -4.74 -5.91
CA VAL A 317 21.89 -3.88 -4.90
C VAL A 317 21.81 -4.62 -3.57
N TYR A 318 22.67 -4.23 -2.63
CA TYR A 318 22.68 -4.77 -1.28
C TYR A 318 21.74 -3.95 -0.41
N THR A 319 20.81 -4.66 0.24
CA THR A 319 19.76 -4.04 1.05
C THR A 319 19.98 -4.30 2.54
N THR A 320 19.26 -3.55 3.34
CA THR A 320 19.26 -3.66 4.80
C THR A 320 18.41 -4.85 5.32
N LEU A 321 17.60 -5.49 4.46
CA LEU A 321 16.71 -6.59 4.85
C LEU A 321 17.52 -7.78 5.35
N ASN A 322 17.11 -8.37 6.47
CA ASN A 322 17.70 -9.62 6.98
C ASN A 322 16.72 -10.77 6.74
N THR A 323 17.15 -11.80 6.00
CA THR A 323 16.26 -12.91 5.60
C THR A 323 15.68 -13.67 6.78
N SER A 324 16.45 -13.87 7.87
CA SER A 324 15.98 -14.56 9.05
C SER A 324 14.93 -13.73 9.82
N ILE A 325 15.15 -12.43 9.94
CA ILE A 325 14.19 -11.51 10.59
C ILE A 325 12.90 -11.44 9.76
N GLN A 326 13.03 -11.37 8.44
CA GLN A 326 11.90 -11.39 7.51
C GLN A 326 11.07 -12.68 7.66
N GLU A 327 11.75 -13.83 7.73
CA GLU A 327 11.09 -15.13 7.90
C GLU A 327 10.34 -15.21 9.24
N TYR A 328 10.92 -14.73 10.34
CA TYR A 328 10.23 -14.64 11.63
C TYR A 328 9.01 -13.73 11.57
N ALA A 329 9.15 -12.57 10.93
CA ALA A 329 8.05 -11.63 10.75
C ALA A 329 6.90 -12.23 9.93
N GLU A 330 7.19 -12.91 8.82
CA GLU A 330 6.19 -13.58 7.99
C GLU A 330 5.50 -14.73 8.73
N LYS A 331 6.26 -15.56 9.43
CA LYS A 331 5.71 -16.68 10.24
C LYS A 331 4.80 -16.15 11.36
N ALA A 332 5.24 -15.12 12.07
CA ALA A 332 4.48 -14.49 13.16
C ALA A 332 3.16 -13.91 12.64
N LEU A 333 3.21 -13.16 11.53
CA LEU A 333 2.03 -12.57 10.90
C LEU A 333 1.05 -13.63 10.42
N ASN A 334 1.51 -14.60 9.63
CA ASN A 334 0.66 -15.63 9.04
C ASN A 334 -0.05 -16.46 10.13
N ARG A 335 0.70 -16.93 11.15
CA ARG A 335 0.15 -17.69 12.30
C ARG A 335 -0.93 -16.90 13.02
N GLN A 336 -0.69 -15.61 13.27
CA GLN A 336 -1.64 -14.78 14.01
C GLN A 336 -2.89 -14.49 13.17
N ILE A 337 -2.73 -14.17 11.89
CA ILE A 337 -3.86 -13.88 10.99
C ILE A 337 -4.74 -15.10 10.76
N GLU A 338 -4.17 -16.31 10.64
CA GLU A 338 -4.96 -17.54 10.55
C GLU A 338 -5.88 -17.72 11.76
N ASN A 339 -5.39 -17.41 12.96
CA ASN A 339 -6.16 -17.52 14.20
C ASN A 339 -7.23 -16.41 14.28
N LEU A 340 -6.85 -15.17 13.96
CA LEU A 340 -7.76 -14.02 14.04
C LEU A 340 -8.85 -14.08 12.97
N GLN A 341 -8.56 -14.59 11.78
CA GLN A 341 -9.56 -14.73 10.71
C GLN A 341 -10.68 -15.72 11.11
N LYS A 342 -10.35 -16.82 11.80
CA LYS A 342 -11.34 -17.76 12.34
C LYS A 342 -12.28 -17.08 13.33
N LEU A 343 -11.73 -16.24 14.22
CA LEU A 343 -12.52 -15.45 15.16
C LEU A 343 -13.36 -14.39 14.44
N MET A 344 -12.76 -13.71 13.44
CA MET A 344 -13.45 -12.69 12.66
C MET A 344 -14.60 -13.29 11.85
N ASP A 345 -14.41 -14.44 11.21
CA ASP A 345 -15.47 -15.13 10.46
C ASP A 345 -16.69 -15.46 11.34
N GLN A 346 -16.46 -15.74 12.61
CA GLN A 346 -17.50 -16.12 13.56
C GLN A 346 -18.11 -14.92 14.29
N TYR A 347 -17.32 -13.92 14.66
CA TYR A 347 -17.66 -12.88 15.63
C TYR A 347 -17.47 -11.45 15.10
N TRP A 348 -17.62 -11.20 13.79
CA TRP A 348 -17.60 -9.84 13.29
C TRP A 348 -18.95 -9.13 13.43
N ASP A 349 -18.91 -7.81 13.51
CA ASP A 349 -20.07 -6.95 13.62
C ASP A 349 -19.91 -5.70 12.73
N ALA A 350 -21.03 -5.01 12.50
CA ALA A 350 -21.12 -3.73 11.77
C ALA A 350 -21.85 -2.69 12.64
N ALA A 351 -21.37 -2.49 13.85
CA ALA A 351 -22.00 -1.64 14.88
C ALA A 351 -22.19 -0.16 14.44
N THR A 352 -21.43 0.30 13.46
CA THR A 352 -21.55 1.66 12.88
C THR A 352 -22.61 1.76 11.77
N THR A 353 -23.26 0.66 11.42
CA THR A 353 -24.32 0.61 10.40
C THR A 353 -25.67 0.44 11.08
N GLU A 354 -26.63 1.32 10.81
CA GLU A 354 -27.99 1.16 11.30
C GLU A 354 -28.58 -0.17 10.78
N GLY A 355 -29.09 -1.00 11.68
CA GLY A 355 -29.50 -2.38 11.39
C GLY A 355 -28.37 -3.41 11.36
N GLY A 356 -27.14 -3.01 11.75
CA GLY A 356 -26.02 -3.91 12.01
C GLY A 356 -25.51 -4.69 10.78
N LYS A 357 -25.01 -5.90 11.04
CA LYS A 357 -24.37 -6.79 10.06
C LYS A 357 -25.27 -7.16 8.88
N GLU A 358 -26.53 -7.49 9.13
CA GLU A 358 -27.50 -7.89 8.12
C GLU A 358 -27.81 -6.74 7.16
N ALA A 359 -27.96 -5.52 7.68
CA ALA A 359 -28.16 -4.33 6.87
C ALA A 359 -26.95 -4.03 5.99
N LEU A 360 -25.73 -4.11 6.55
CA LEU A 360 -24.50 -3.93 5.79
C LEU A 360 -24.35 -4.94 4.65
N LEU A 361 -24.60 -6.22 4.92
CA LEU A 361 -24.55 -7.27 3.91
C LEU A 361 -25.56 -7.04 2.79
N LYS A 362 -26.80 -6.63 3.14
CA LYS A 362 -27.83 -6.27 2.16
C LYS A 362 -27.38 -5.11 1.27
N ILE A 363 -26.89 -4.03 1.87
CA ILE A 363 -26.37 -2.86 1.13
C ILE A 363 -25.29 -3.27 0.13
N LEU A 364 -24.31 -4.06 0.57
CA LEU A 364 -23.19 -4.49 -0.28
C LEU A 364 -23.64 -5.49 -1.36
N THR A 365 -24.56 -6.38 -1.04
CA THR A 365 -25.14 -7.33 -1.99
C THR A 365 -25.88 -6.60 -3.10
N ASP A 366 -26.70 -5.60 -2.75
CA ASP A 366 -27.44 -4.76 -3.70
C ASP A 366 -26.52 -3.93 -4.61
N GLN A 367 -25.29 -3.63 -4.18
CA GLN A 367 -24.30 -2.90 -4.96
C GLN A 367 -23.55 -3.77 -5.97
N THR A 368 -23.66 -5.10 -5.91
CA THR A 368 -22.98 -6.00 -6.85
C THR A 368 -23.48 -5.82 -8.28
N LYS A 369 -22.60 -6.08 -9.26
CA LYS A 369 -22.96 -5.97 -10.69
C LYS A 369 -24.06 -6.95 -11.06
N GLU A 370 -24.03 -8.15 -10.48
CA GLU A 370 -25.03 -9.21 -10.70
C GLU A 370 -26.42 -8.78 -10.25
N VAL A 371 -26.54 -8.28 -9.01
CA VAL A 371 -27.85 -7.85 -8.45
C VAL A 371 -28.35 -6.60 -9.16
N LYS A 372 -27.48 -5.60 -9.43
CA LYS A 372 -27.86 -4.41 -10.23
C LYS A 372 -28.38 -4.77 -11.61
N LYS A 373 -27.78 -5.77 -12.27
CA LYS A 373 -28.24 -6.25 -13.57
C LYS A 373 -29.62 -6.88 -13.48
N LEU A 374 -29.86 -7.77 -12.50
CA LEU A 374 -31.15 -8.41 -12.31
C LEU A 374 -32.25 -7.42 -11.93
N LYS A 375 -31.95 -6.39 -11.11
CA LYS A 375 -32.89 -5.29 -10.81
C LYS A 375 -33.24 -4.49 -12.08
N ALA A 376 -32.29 -4.24 -12.97
CA ALA A 376 -32.53 -3.57 -14.24
C ALA A 376 -33.36 -4.44 -15.22
N GLU A 377 -33.29 -5.76 -15.09
CA GLU A 377 -34.11 -6.72 -15.84
C GLU A 377 -35.52 -6.89 -15.26
N GLY A 378 -35.87 -6.16 -14.18
CA GLY A 378 -37.20 -6.15 -13.56
C GLY A 378 -37.53 -7.37 -12.68
N LYS A 379 -36.50 -8.06 -12.15
CA LYS A 379 -36.66 -9.18 -11.22
C LYS A 379 -37.28 -8.74 -9.90
N SER A 380 -38.22 -9.53 -9.35
CA SER A 380 -38.82 -9.25 -8.05
C SER A 380 -37.86 -9.41 -6.89
N ASP A 381 -38.19 -8.83 -5.73
CA ASP A 381 -37.39 -8.96 -4.52
C ASP A 381 -37.26 -10.42 -4.06
N GLU A 382 -38.27 -11.24 -4.30
CA GLU A 382 -38.24 -12.68 -3.99
C GLU A 382 -37.25 -13.43 -4.90
N GLU A 383 -37.27 -13.15 -6.22
CA GLU A 383 -36.32 -13.73 -7.18
C GLU A 383 -34.87 -13.30 -6.85
N LEU A 384 -34.67 -12.05 -6.43
CA LEU A 384 -33.36 -11.53 -6.00
C LEU A 384 -32.87 -12.23 -4.73
N ALA A 385 -33.78 -12.44 -3.74
CA ALA A 385 -33.43 -13.14 -2.51
C ALA A 385 -33.03 -14.61 -2.77
N LEU A 386 -33.72 -15.29 -3.68
CA LEU A 386 -33.35 -16.64 -4.10
C LEU A 386 -32.00 -16.67 -4.81
N PHE A 387 -31.75 -15.73 -5.74
CA PHE A 387 -30.47 -15.62 -6.46
C PHE A 387 -29.29 -15.39 -5.51
N VAL A 388 -29.47 -14.51 -4.53
CA VAL A 388 -28.41 -14.16 -3.56
C VAL A 388 -28.03 -15.35 -2.68
N LYS A 389 -28.97 -16.19 -2.33
CA LYS A 389 -28.77 -17.39 -1.50
C LYS A 389 -28.38 -18.63 -2.32
N GLU A 390 -28.49 -18.59 -3.64
CA GLU A 390 -28.11 -19.71 -4.51
C GLU A 390 -26.61 -19.99 -4.42
N LYS A 391 -26.22 -21.23 -4.09
CA LYS A 391 -24.83 -21.65 -4.00
C LYS A 391 -24.25 -21.96 -5.38
N LYS A 392 -23.18 -21.23 -5.75
CA LYS A 392 -22.41 -21.41 -6.99
C LYS A 392 -20.94 -21.57 -6.67
N LYS A 393 -20.18 -22.19 -7.60
CA LYS A 393 -18.71 -22.20 -7.49
C LYS A 393 -18.18 -20.78 -7.68
N ARG A 394 -17.53 -20.22 -6.62
CA ARG A 394 -16.97 -18.88 -6.60
C ARG A 394 -15.49 -18.96 -6.23
N ASN A 395 -14.67 -18.12 -6.86
CA ASN A 395 -13.28 -17.96 -6.44
C ASN A 395 -13.26 -17.30 -5.05
N TYR A 396 -12.58 -17.95 -4.14
CA TYR A 396 -12.39 -17.48 -2.78
C TYR A 396 -10.92 -17.58 -2.43
N TRP A 397 -10.34 -16.50 -1.91
CA TRP A 397 -8.99 -16.50 -1.39
C TRP A 397 -9.03 -16.82 0.11
N GLU A 398 -8.25 -17.79 0.54
CA GLU A 398 -8.16 -18.22 1.93
C GLU A 398 -6.73 -18.03 2.46
N VAL A 399 -6.61 -17.49 3.68
CA VAL A 399 -5.32 -17.29 4.35
C VAL A 399 -4.55 -18.63 4.40
N GLY A 400 -3.29 -18.60 3.97
CA GLY A 400 -2.42 -19.77 3.96
C GLY A 400 -2.65 -20.76 2.79
N LYS A 401 -3.77 -20.65 2.06
CA LYS A 401 -4.12 -21.57 0.95
C LYS A 401 -4.15 -20.89 -0.44
N GLY A 402 -4.38 -19.57 -0.48
CA GLY A 402 -4.54 -18.83 -1.72
C GLY A 402 -5.96 -18.93 -2.30
N TYR A 403 -6.07 -18.85 -3.65
CA TYR A 403 -7.37 -18.92 -4.33
C TYR A 403 -7.86 -20.36 -4.47
N GLU A 404 -9.10 -20.60 -4.03
CA GLU A 404 -9.81 -21.88 -4.17
C GLU A 404 -11.21 -21.65 -4.76
N LEU A 405 -11.73 -22.65 -5.48
CA LEU A 405 -13.12 -22.66 -5.93
C LEU A 405 -14.00 -23.31 -4.85
N LYS A 406 -14.82 -22.50 -4.19
CA LYS A 406 -15.76 -22.97 -3.15
C LYS A 406 -17.23 -22.81 -3.58
N LEU A 407 -18.04 -23.77 -3.16
CA LEU A 407 -19.50 -23.71 -3.34
C LEU A 407 -20.10 -22.80 -2.25
N MET A 408 -20.51 -21.59 -2.62
CA MET A 408 -21.03 -20.58 -1.68
C MET A 408 -22.06 -19.67 -2.34
N SER A 409 -22.93 -19.08 -1.52
CA SER A 409 -23.89 -18.05 -1.96
C SER A 409 -23.16 -16.74 -2.30
N LEU A 410 -23.86 -15.80 -2.96
CA LEU A 410 -23.33 -14.48 -3.20
C LEU A 410 -23.13 -13.72 -1.87
N GLU A 411 -24.10 -13.83 -0.97
CA GLU A 411 -24.06 -13.22 0.36
C GLU A 411 -22.87 -13.74 1.20
N ASP A 412 -22.65 -15.06 1.24
CA ASP A 412 -21.49 -15.66 1.92
C ASP A 412 -20.17 -15.16 1.31
N SER A 413 -20.13 -15.06 -0.02
CA SER A 413 -18.93 -14.56 -0.72
C SER A 413 -18.61 -13.11 -0.35
N ILE A 414 -19.62 -12.26 -0.24
CA ILE A 414 -19.50 -10.87 0.18
C ILE A 414 -19.07 -10.80 1.65
N ALA A 415 -19.78 -11.50 2.54
CA ALA A 415 -19.47 -11.52 3.97
C ALA A 415 -18.00 -11.88 4.21
N LYS A 416 -17.52 -12.96 3.56
CA LYS A 416 -16.13 -13.41 3.65
C LYS A 416 -15.11 -12.50 2.95
N SER A 417 -15.55 -11.65 2.04
CA SER A 417 -14.69 -10.68 1.39
C SER A 417 -14.47 -9.45 2.26
N ILE A 418 -15.55 -8.93 2.90
CA ILE A 418 -15.50 -7.70 3.68
C ILE A 418 -14.90 -7.89 5.07
N ASN A 419 -15.11 -9.07 5.69
CA ASN A 419 -14.55 -9.38 7.01
C ASN A 419 -13.11 -9.89 6.97
N ARG A 420 -12.48 -9.83 5.79
CA ARG A 420 -11.08 -10.23 5.65
C ARG A 420 -10.17 -9.32 6.40
N LEU A 421 -9.35 -9.93 7.26
CA LEU A 421 -8.32 -9.22 7.97
C LEU A 421 -7.10 -8.98 7.09
N HIS A 422 -6.53 -7.81 7.26
CA HIS A 422 -5.25 -7.40 6.73
C HIS A 422 -4.30 -7.15 7.88
N ALA A 423 -3.02 -7.32 7.64
CA ALA A 423 -2.00 -7.06 8.66
C ALA A 423 -0.71 -6.62 8.01
N SER A 424 0.12 -5.95 8.78
CA SER A 424 1.50 -5.64 8.45
C SER A 424 2.40 -5.80 9.66
N LEU A 425 3.68 -6.09 9.40
CA LEU A 425 4.72 -6.19 10.42
C LEU A 425 6.00 -5.55 9.89
N PHE A 426 6.60 -4.71 10.70
CA PHE A 426 7.74 -3.89 10.35
C PHE A 426 8.83 -4.00 11.41
N VAL A 427 10.09 -4.17 10.99
CA VAL A 427 11.26 -4.25 11.87
C VAL A 427 12.33 -3.30 11.37
N MET A 428 12.79 -2.39 12.23
CA MET A 428 13.89 -1.48 11.90
C MET A 428 14.90 -1.36 13.04
N SER A 429 16.14 -1.07 12.68
CA SER A 429 17.16 -0.68 13.66
C SER A 429 16.89 0.75 14.15
N SER A 430 16.74 0.91 15.45
CA SER A 430 16.59 2.21 16.11
C SER A 430 17.87 3.05 16.05
N THR A 431 19.05 2.40 15.93
CA THR A 431 20.35 3.05 15.99
C THR A 431 20.94 3.40 14.62
N SER A 432 20.56 2.67 13.56
CA SER A 432 21.08 2.89 12.22
C SER A 432 20.06 3.31 11.18
N GLY A 433 18.75 3.11 11.43
CA GLY A 433 17.68 3.34 10.44
C GLY A 433 17.49 2.21 9.43
N ARG A 434 18.27 1.13 9.51
CA ARG A 434 18.18 -0.03 8.60
C ARG A 434 16.81 -0.71 8.72
N ILE A 435 16.10 -0.90 7.62
CA ILE A 435 14.86 -1.68 7.57
C ILE A 435 15.23 -3.14 7.46
N MET A 436 15.02 -3.92 8.53
CA MET A 436 15.51 -5.29 8.66
C MET A 436 14.44 -6.35 8.39
N GLY A 437 13.15 -5.99 8.51
CA GLY A 437 12.01 -6.84 8.20
C GLY A 437 10.82 -6.03 7.71
N TYR A 438 10.15 -6.49 6.64
CA TYR A 438 9.12 -5.72 5.96
C TYR A 438 8.02 -6.62 5.40
N VAL A 439 6.92 -6.78 6.12
CA VAL A 439 5.75 -7.56 5.71
C VAL A 439 4.58 -6.59 5.50
N GLY A 440 4.44 -6.06 4.29
CA GLY A 440 3.46 -5.03 3.94
C GLY A 440 2.01 -5.52 3.88
N GLY A 441 1.78 -6.83 3.84
CA GLY A 441 0.44 -7.42 3.77
C GLY A 441 0.45 -8.92 3.95
N ILE A 442 -0.73 -9.53 3.96
CA ILE A 442 -0.92 -10.97 4.17
C ILE A 442 -0.55 -11.81 2.93
N ASP A 443 -0.64 -11.25 1.74
CA ASP A 443 -0.25 -11.89 0.47
C ASP A 443 -0.25 -10.81 -0.62
N TYR A 444 0.89 -10.62 -1.31
CA TYR A 444 1.05 -9.63 -2.37
C TYR A 444 0.21 -9.94 -3.62
N GLY A 445 0.02 -11.22 -3.92
CA GLY A 445 -0.81 -11.66 -5.03
C GLY A 445 -2.31 -11.42 -4.79
N PHE A 446 -2.71 -11.38 -3.52
CA PHE A 446 -4.08 -11.05 -3.11
C PHE A 446 -4.32 -9.54 -3.04
N SER A 447 -3.41 -8.79 -2.40
CA SER A 447 -3.50 -7.33 -2.24
C SER A 447 -2.12 -6.70 -2.36
N GLN A 448 -1.96 -5.77 -3.29
CA GLN A 448 -0.72 -4.99 -3.47
C GLN A 448 -0.67 -3.75 -2.57
N THR A 449 -1.69 -3.54 -1.72
CA THR A 449 -1.70 -2.42 -0.77
C THR A 449 -0.65 -2.67 0.31
N ASP A 450 0.33 -1.78 0.39
CA ASP A 450 1.35 -1.77 1.44
C ASP A 450 0.80 -1.14 2.71
N ASN A 451 0.46 -1.97 3.69
CA ASN A 451 -0.11 -1.49 4.96
C ASN A 451 0.94 -0.95 5.94
N ILE A 452 2.23 -1.06 5.65
CA ILE A 452 3.28 -0.36 6.43
C ILE A 452 3.26 1.13 6.10
N ARG A 453 3.02 1.48 4.83
CA ARG A 453 3.00 2.85 4.33
C ARG A 453 1.59 3.45 4.25
N THR A 454 0.55 2.62 4.26
CA THR A 454 -0.83 3.10 4.21
C THR A 454 -1.22 3.72 5.56
N PRO A 455 -1.62 5.02 5.60
CA PRO A 455 -2.03 5.66 6.84
C PRO A 455 -3.30 5.01 7.43
N ARG A 456 -3.29 4.79 8.73
CA ARG A 456 -4.39 4.21 9.50
C ARG A 456 -4.51 4.92 10.83
N GLN A 457 -5.71 4.93 11.41
CA GLN A 457 -5.95 5.48 12.74
C GLN A 457 -5.11 4.74 13.78
N VAL A 458 -4.20 5.46 14.45
CA VAL A 458 -3.16 4.84 15.29
C VAL A 458 -3.59 4.52 16.71
N GLY A 459 -4.72 5.08 17.15
CA GLY A 459 -5.21 4.88 18.50
C GLY A 459 -4.16 5.27 19.58
N SER A 460 -4.19 4.59 20.70
CA SER A 460 -3.32 4.90 21.84
C SER A 460 -1.82 4.73 21.61
N THR A 461 -1.36 4.30 20.42
CA THR A 461 0.09 4.30 20.09
C THR A 461 0.62 5.72 19.91
N PHE A 462 -0.23 6.73 19.74
CA PHE A 462 0.17 8.14 19.69
C PHE A 462 0.54 8.71 21.09
N LYS A 463 0.02 8.14 22.16
CA LYS A 463 0.23 8.66 23.55
C LYS A 463 1.70 8.92 23.91
N PRO A 464 2.69 8.05 23.62
CA PRO A 464 4.09 8.33 23.96
C PRO A 464 4.60 9.66 23.40
N ILE A 465 4.12 10.10 22.24
CA ILE A 465 4.48 11.40 21.65
C ILE A 465 3.96 12.55 22.53
N THR A 466 2.69 12.49 22.93
CA THR A 466 2.08 13.47 23.84
C THR A 466 2.79 13.50 25.20
N TYR A 467 3.13 12.33 25.75
CA TYR A 467 3.82 12.24 27.03
C TYR A 467 5.25 12.76 26.96
N LEU A 468 5.95 12.57 25.82
CA LEU A 468 7.26 13.20 25.62
C LEU A 468 7.15 14.73 25.56
N ALA A 469 6.15 15.24 24.85
CA ALA A 469 5.88 16.69 24.81
C ALA A 469 5.55 17.24 26.20
N ALA A 470 4.87 16.47 27.05
CA ALA A 470 4.57 16.85 28.43
C ALA A 470 5.82 16.92 29.29
N LEU A 471 6.72 15.94 29.18
CA LEU A 471 8.03 15.95 29.87
C LEU A 471 8.89 17.13 29.42
N GLU A 472 8.97 17.41 28.11
CA GLU A 472 9.69 18.56 27.56
C GLU A 472 9.08 19.90 28.01
N ALA A 473 7.77 19.92 28.29
CA ALA A 473 7.08 21.08 28.88
C ALA A 473 7.23 21.19 30.42
N GLY A 474 8.05 20.32 31.02
CA GLY A 474 8.34 20.34 32.48
C GLY A 474 7.30 19.65 33.36
N GLN A 475 6.41 18.82 32.77
CA GLN A 475 5.53 17.97 33.61
C GLN A 475 6.35 16.86 34.26
N ASP A 476 6.08 16.59 35.54
CA ASP A 476 6.77 15.53 36.29
C ASP A 476 6.08 14.18 36.10
N VAL A 477 6.84 13.10 36.02
CA VAL A 477 6.35 11.72 35.86
C VAL A 477 5.43 11.28 37.02
N CYS A 478 5.60 11.89 38.19
CA CYS A 478 4.80 11.69 39.37
C CYS A 478 3.65 12.68 39.56
N SER A 479 3.42 13.57 38.59
CA SER A 479 2.23 14.42 38.60
C SER A 479 0.97 13.55 38.49
N TYR A 480 0.03 13.74 39.42
CA TYR A 480 -1.24 13.03 39.44
C TYR A 480 -2.35 13.78 38.73
N TYR A 481 -3.17 13.05 37.99
CA TYR A 481 -4.31 13.55 37.24
C TYR A 481 -5.56 12.75 37.54
N ASN A 482 -6.69 13.43 37.78
CA ASN A 482 -7.95 12.80 38.07
C ASN A 482 -8.45 11.96 36.88
N ASN A 483 -8.97 10.76 37.19
CA ASN A 483 -9.58 9.87 36.22
C ASN A 483 -11.11 10.04 36.19
N ASN A 484 -11.59 11.25 36.15
CA ASN A 484 -13.03 11.54 36.07
C ASN A 484 -13.50 11.60 34.62
N LEU A 485 -14.76 11.25 34.44
CA LEU A 485 -15.44 11.46 33.16
C LEU A 485 -15.82 12.95 33.06
N VAL A 486 -15.17 13.67 32.15
CA VAL A 486 -15.36 15.10 31.94
C VAL A 486 -15.98 15.35 30.58
N THR A 487 -16.97 16.24 30.52
CA THR A 487 -17.54 16.75 29.27
C THR A 487 -16.92 18.13 28.99
N TYR A 488 -16.36 18.28 27.79
CA TYR A 488 -15.71 19.51 27.34
C TYR A 488 -16.67 20.28 26.43
N ALA A 489 -17.35 21.26 27.01
CA ALA A 489 -18.36 22.06 26.29
C ALA A 489 -17.75 22.88 25.13
N GLU A 490 -16.50 23.33 25.27
CA GLU A 490 -15.75 24.05 24.24
C GLU A 490 -15.40 23.18 23.01
N TYR A 491 -15.59 21.88 23.11
CA TYR A 491 -15.38 20.90 22.03
C TYR A 491 -16.65 20.12 21.73
N GLU A 492 -17.77 20.79 21.54
CA GLU A 492 -19.08 20.20 21.15
C GLU A 492 -19.56 19.13 22.15
N ASP A 493 -19.46 19.40 23.43
CA ASP A 493 -19.81 18.47 24.51
C ASP A 493 -19.06 17.12 24.44
N TRP A 494 -17.84 17.16 23.88
CA TRP A 494 -17.03 15.96 23.76
C TRP A 494 -16.68 15.35 25.12
N GLN A 495 -16.89 14.02 25.22
CA GLN A 495 -16.66 13.27 26.43
C GLN A 495 -15.75 12.06 26.16
N PRO A 496 -14.41 12.17 26.40
CA PRO A 496 -13.47 11.05 26.22
C PRO A 496 -13.74 9.96 27.27
N ARG A 497 -13.95 8.73 26.79
CA ARG A 497 -14.24 7.57 27.65
C ARG A 497 -13.05 6.62 27.71
N ASN A 498 -12.82 6.02 28.90
CA ASN A 498 -11.85 4.95 29.05
C ASN A 498 -12.33 3.66 28.37
N ALA A 499 -11.45 2.95 27.67
CA ALA A 499 -11.81 1.76 26.90
C ALA A 499 -12.32 0.59 27.79
N ALA A 500 -11.77 0.48 29.00
CA ALA A 500 -12.19 -0.54 29.97
C ALA A 500 -13.30 -0.05 30.91
N GLY A 501 -13.80 1.19 30.72
CA GLY A 501 -14.61 1.85 31.76
C GLY A 501 -13.75 2.20 32.99
N GLY A 502 -14.40 2.38 34.13
CA GLY A 502 -13.73 2.71 35.38
C GLY A 502 -13.28 4.17 35.46
N TYR A 503 -13.87 4.89 36.39
CA TYR A 503 -13.59 6.30 36.69
C TYR A 503 -13.37 6.47 38.16
N GLY A 504 -12.78 7.59 38.55
CA GLY A 504 -12.41 7.91 39.93
C GLY A 504 -10.95 7.60 40.23
N GLY A 505 -10.48 8.06 41.38
CA GLY A 505 -9.07 8.04 41.75
C GLY A 505 -8.20 8.94 40.88
N SER A 506 -6.90 8.84 41.04
CA SER A 506 -5.93 9.62 40.24
C SER A 506 -4.78 8.75 39.80
N TYR A 507 -4.32 8.96 38.56
CA TYR A 507 -3.15 8.30 38.01
C TYR A 507 -1.96 9.27 37.95
N SER A 508 -0.78 8.78 38.33
CA SER A 508 0.46 9.46 37.98
C SER A 508 0.65 9.39 36.46
N MET A 509 1.49 10.26 35.87
CA MET A 509 1.79 10.21 34.45
C MET A 509 2.20 8.79 33.98
N HIS A 510 3.14 8.16 34.71
CA HIS A 510 3.60 6.82 34.34
C HIS A 510 2.51 5.77 34.47
N GLY A 511 1.66 5.83 35.52
CA GLY A 511 0.52 4.93 35.71
C GLY A 511 -0.54 5.08 34.60
N ALA A 512 -0.82 6.31 34.19
CA ALA A 512 -1.76 6.61 33.11
C ALA A 512 -1.30 6.10 31.76
N LEU A 513 0.00 6.19 31.43
CA LEU A 513 0.56 5.64 30.22
C LEU A 513 0.52 4.11 30.23
N ALA A 514 0.90 3.49 31.35
CA ALA A 514 0.91 2.03 31.52
C ALA A 514 -0.47 1.41 31.28
N ASN A 515 -1.51 2.02 31.86
CA ASN A 515 -2.90 1.57 31.73
C ASN A 515 -3.65 2.19 30.56
N SER A 516 -2.99 3.05 29.80
CA SER A 516 -3.58 3.71 28.63
C SER A 516 -4.86 4.50 28.91
N VAL A 517 -4.92 5.20 30.10
CA VAL A 517 -6.10 5.93 30.54
C VAL A 517 -6.39 7.12 29.65
N ASN A 518 -7.57 7.15 29.04
CA ASN A 518 -7.93 8.18 28.05
C ASN A 518 -8.21 9.53 28.69
N THR A 519 -9.03 9.56 29.75
CA THR A 519 -9.39 10.78 30.49
C THR A 519 -8.15 11.54 30.96
N VAL A 520 -7.20 10.82 31.57
CA VAL A 520 -5.94 11.38 32.03
C VAL A 520 -5.04 11.85 30.90
N SER A 521 -4.95 11.07 29.82
CA SER A 521 -4.12 11.46 28.67
C SER A 521 -4.62 12.74 27.98
N VAL A 522 -5.95 12.92 27.89
CA VAL A 522 -6.57 14.16 27.39
C VAL A 522 -6.24 15.33 28.33
N ASN A 523 -6.34 15.16 29.64
CA ASN A 523 -5.99 16.20 30.59
C ASN A 523 -4.50 16.63 30.47
N ILE A 524 -3.58 15.66 30.37
CA ILE A 524 -2.16 15.93 30.13
C ILE A 524 -1.98 16.76 28.85
N GLN A 525 -2.61 16.37 27.75
CA GLN A 525 -2.50 17.11 26.48
C GLN A 525 -3.06 18.53 26.56
N LEU A 526 -4.20 18.73 27.20
CA LEU A 526 -4.78 20.05 27.37
C LEU A 526 -3.87 20.97 28.19
N LYS A 527 -3.17 20.46 29.21
CA LYS A 527 -2.17 21.20 29.96
C LYS A 527 -0.94 21.60 29.14
N VAL A 528 -0.50 20.72 28.24
CA VAL A 528 0.67 20.94 27.40
C VAL A 528 0.35 21.85 26.20
N GLY A 529 -0.85 21.76 25.69
CA GLY A 529 -1.32 22.38 24.47
C GLY A 529 -1.15 21.49 23.24
N VAL A 530 -2.17 21.44 22.39
CA VAL A 530 -2.21 20.60 21.18
C VAL A 530 -1.04 20.94 20.23
N GLU A 531 -0.77 22.22 20.00
CA GLU A 531 0.31 22.69 19.12
C GLU A 531 1.68 22.12 19.49
N ARG A 532 2.02 22.07 20.80
CA ARG A 532 3.30 21.49 21.25
C ARG A 532 3.37 19.99 20.97
N VAL A 533 2.25 19.28 21.11
CA VAL A 533 2.17 17.86 20.80
C VAL A 533 2.35 17.60 19.30
N LEU A 534 1.74 18.42 18.44
CA LEU A 534 1.91 18.34 17.00
C LEU A 534 3.36 18.67 16.58
N ALA A 535 3.97 19.69 17.19
CA ALA A 535 5.37 20.02 16.97
C ALA A 535 6.30 18.87 17.38
N GLN A 536 6.00 18.21 18.51
CA GLN A 536 6.75 17.05 18.98
C GLN A 536 6.62 15.86 18.02
N ALA A 537 5.42 15.58 17.51
CA ALA A 537 5.18 14.54 16.50
C ALA A 537 6.02 14.78 15.24
N LYS A 538 6.02 16.01 14.74
CA LYS A 538 6.84 16.42 13.58
C LYS A 538 8.33 16.24 13.83
N LYS A 539 8.85 16.66 15.00
CA LYS A 539 10.25 16.42 15.39
C LYS A 539 10.60 14.94 15.36
N MET A 540 9.68 14.05 15.74
CA MET A 540 9.88 12.61 15.78
C MET A 540 9.71 11.92 14.41
N GLY A 541 9.39 12.67 13.35
CA GLY A 541 9.30 12.15 11.98
C GLY A 541 7.89 11.76 11.53
N VAL A 542 6.84 12.22 12.22
CA VAL A 542 5.47 12.09 11.72
C VAL A 542 5.23 13.21 10.72
N GLU A 543 5.04 12.86 9.46
CA GLU A 543 4.84 13.79 8.33
C GLU A 543 3.37 13.91 7.94
N ALA A 544 2.54 12.98 8.43
CA ALA A 544 1.09 13.01 8.23
C ALA A 544 0.48 14.35 8.67
N GLN A 545 -0.55 14.80 7.95
CA GLN A 545 -1.33 15.98 8.34
C GLN A 545 -2.16 15.65 9.58
N LEU A 546 -1.75 16.21 10.72
CA LEU A 546 -2.40 15.97 11.99
C LEU A 546 -3.45 17.05 12.28
N PRO A 547 -4.68 16.68 12.67
CA PRO A 547 -5.70 17.64 13.05
C PRO A 547 -5.35 18.31 14.41
N GLU A 548 -5.57 19.60 14.50
CA GLU A 548 -5.37 20.37 15.74
C GLU A 548 -6.59 20.26 16.67
N VAL A 549 -6.78 19.07 17.22
CA VAL A 549 -7.92 18.76 18.10
C VAL A 549 -7.46 18.03 19.36
N PRO A 550 -8.16 18.18 20.50
CA PRO A 550 -7.82 17.52 21.76
C PRO A 550 -7.83 15.99 21.69
N SER A 551 -8.59 15.42 20.77
CA SER A 551 -8.67 13.96 20.59
C SER A 551 -7.42 13.33 19.95
N ILE A 552 -6.45 14.15 19.47
CA ILE A 552 -5.23 13.62 18.84
C ILE A 552 -4.42 12.70 19.75
N VAL A 553 -4.39 12.95 21.06
CA VAL A 553 -3.72 12.07 22.05
C VAL A 553 -4.32 10.66 22.06
N LEU A 554 -5.57 10.52 21.67
CA LEU A 554 -6.24 9.23 21.56
C LEU A 554 -5.95 8.54 20.22
N GLY A 555 -5.14 9.18 19.34
CA GLY A 555 -4.72 8.67 18.04
C GLY A 555 -5.83 8.66 17.01
N THR A 556 -6.60 9.74 16.94
CA THR A 556 -7.69 9.92 15.94
C THR A 556 -7.18 10.22 14.54
N ALA A 557 -5.88 10.52 14.38
CA ALA A 557 -5.25 10.73 13.07
C ALA A 557 -4.85 9.42 12.39
N ASP A 558 -4.90 9.43 11.07
CA ASP A 558 -4.38 8.36 10.23
C ASP A 558 -2.86 8.61 9.99
N ILE A 559 -2.00 7.71 10.49
CA ILE A 559 -0.53 7.77 10.39
C ILE A 559 -0.05 6.39 9.94
N SER A 560 1.02 6.32 9.15
CA SER A 560 1.58 5.05 8.69
C SER A 560 2.35 4.31 9.79
N LEU A 561 2.46 2.98 9.66
CA LEU A 561 3.27 2.17 10.58
C LEU A 561 4.75 2.55 10.50
N LEU A 562 5.23 2.91 9.31
CA LEU A 562 6.59 3.39 9.09
C LEU A 562 6.90 4.66 9.90
N GLU A 563 6.03 5.66 9.83
CA GLU A 563 6.19 6.92 10.59
C GLU A 563 6.13 6.67 12.09
N MET A 564 5.16 5.88 12.55
CA MET A 564 5.05 5.54 13.97
C MET A 564 6.27 4.76 14.47
N ALA A 565 6.77 3.77 13.72
CA ALA A 565 7.97 3.03 14.08
C ALA A 565 9.21 3.93 14.11
N THR A 566 9.32 4.89 13.18
CA THR A 566 10.40 5.89 13.16
C THR A 566 10.34 6.79 14.39
N ALA A 567 9.15 7.21 14.79
CA ALA A 567 8.98 7.97 16.04
C ALA A 567 9.41 7.17 17.26
N TYR A 568 9.05 5.87 17.33
CA TYR A 568 9.49 4.99 18.41
C TYR A 568 10.99 4.68 18.38
N ALA A 569 11.61 4.64 17.20
CA ALA A 569 13.07 4.52 17.08
C ALA A 569 13.79 5.69 17.76
N SER A 570 13.25 6.91 17.63
CA SER A 570 13.83 8.07 18.31
C SER A 570 13.70 7.98 19.84
N ILE A 571 12.62 7.37 20.35
CA ILE A 571 12.50 7.08 21.79
C ILE A 571 13.52 6.02 22.19
N SER A 572 13.60 4.93 21.44
CA SER A 572 14.43 3.76 21.74
C SER A 572 15.92 4.08 21.77
N ASN A 573 16.43 4.88 20.82
CA ASN A 573 17.84 5.24 20.68
C ASN A 573 18.31 6.41 21.56
N GLY A 574 17.49 6.83 22.54
CA GLY A 574 17.85 7.92 23.46
C GLY A 574 17.61 9.33 22.93
N GLY A 575 16.70 9.50 21.97
CA GLY A 575 16.20 10.79 21.53
C GLY A 575 16.80 11.33 20.24
N ASN A 576 17.34 10.49 19.39
CA ASN A 576 17.89 10.92 18.09
C ASN A 576 16.93 10.49 16.97
N LYS A 577 16.52 11.44 16.12
CA LYS A 577 15.76 11.14 14.91
C LYS A 577 16.69 10.48 13.91
N ILE A 578 16.31 9.32 13.38
CA ILE A 578 17.05 8.60 12.36
C ILE A 578 16.17 8.36 11.14
N LYS A 579 16.76 8.51 9.95
CA LYS A 579 16.08 8.27 8.68
C LYS A 579 16.07 6.77 8.36
N PRO A 580 14.92 6.15 8.12
CA PRO A 580 14.85 4.78 7.62
C PRO A 580 15.39 4.69 6.19
N PHE A 581 16.05 3.58 5.83
CA PHE A 581 16.53 3.31 4.48
C PHE A 581 16.57 1.81 4.18
N THR A 582 16.53 1.47 2.87
CA THR A 582 16.50 0.08 2.39
C THR A 582 17.76 -0.33 1.65
N ILE A 583 18.43 0.61 0.96
CA ILE A 583 19.62 0.32 0.16
C ILE A 583 20.87 0.63 0.97
N GLU A 584 21.71 -0.40 1.15
CA GLU A 584 22.95 -0.29 1.89
C GLU A 584 24.14 0.04 0.97
N ARG A 585 24.17 -0.62 -0.20
CA ARG A 585 25.24 -0.43 -1.17
C ARG A 585 24.78 -0.83 -2.57
N ILE A 586 25.26 -0.12 -3.59
CA ILE A 586 25.06 -0.45 -5.00
C ILE A 586 26.43 -0.64 -5.65
N ILE A 587 26.58 -1.76 -6.37
CA ILE A 587 27.79 -2.09 -7.13
C ILE A 587 27.38 -2.20 -8.61
N ASN A 588 28.13 -1.57 -9.51
CA ASN A 588 27.89 -1.66 -10.94
C ASN A 588 28.45 -2.96 -11.54
N GLU A 589 28.24 -3.18 -12.84
CA GLU A 589 28.70 -4.37 -13.57
C GLU A 589 30.23 -4.54 -13.51
N ASP A 590 31.00 -3.45 -13.47
CA ASP A 590 32.45 -3.45 -13.37
C ASP A 590 32.98 -3.79 -11.95
N GLY A 591 32.08 -3.96 -10.99
CA GLY A 591 32.42 -4.23 -9.60
C GLY A 591 32.77 -2.98 -8.77
N ALA A 592 32.54 -1.78 -9.31
CA ALA A 592 32.74 -0.53 -8.58
C ALA A 592 31.55 -0.21 -7.67
N VAL A 593 31.83 0.25 -6.46
CA VAL A 593 30.80 0.74 -5.53
C VAL A 593 30.37 2.14 -5.98
N VAL A 594 29.13 2.27 -6.45
CA VAL A 594 28.56 3.56 -6.90
C VAL A 594 27.73 4.25 -5.82
N PHE A 595 27.32 3.52 -4.80
CA PHE A 595 26.61 4.05 -3.63
C PHE A 595 26.93 3.25 -2.39
N GLU A 596 27.08 3.92 -1.26
CA GLU A 596 27.17 3.31 0.08
C GLU A 596 26.46 4.20 1.10
N ALA A 597 25.43 3.66 1.73
CA ALA A 597 24.62 4.38 2.71
C ALA A 597 25.35 4.51 4.05
N LYS A 598 25.14 5.65 4.71
CA LYS A 598 25.55 5.88 6.10
C LYS A 598 24.30 6.23 6.92
N PRO A 599 24.25 5.81 8.21
CA PRO A 599 23.16 6.22 9.10
C PRO A 599 23.01 7.75 9.10
N GLU A 600 21.79 8.23 8.79
CA GLU A 600 21.49 9.66 8.73
C GLU A 600 20.74 10.09 9.99
N TYR A 601 21.43 10.80 10.87
CA TYR A 601 20.84 11.38 12.07
C TYR A 601 20.31 12.78 11.76
N GLN A 602 19.01 12.99 12.00
CA GLN A 602 18.30 14.23 11.68
C GLN A 602 18.07 15.13 12.92
N GLY A 603 18.94 15.00 13.94
CA GLY A 603 18.92 15.80 15.16
C GLY A 603 18.20 15.13 16.34
N ARG A 604 18.18 15.84 17.46
CA ARG A 604 17.54 15.37 18.70
C ARG A 604 16.07 15.79 18.73
N VAL A 605 15.22 14.85 19.18
CA VAL A 605 13.77 15.08 19.31
C VAL A 605 13.41 15.59 20.72
N ALA A 606 14.20 15.25 21.74
CA ALA A 606 13.97 15.62 23.14
C ALA A 606 15.24 15.49 23.99
N GLY A 607 15.21 16.03 25.21
CA GLY A 607 16.27 15.90 26.21
C GLY A 607 16.48 14.43 26.61
N TYR A 608 17.75 14.03 26.82
CA TYR A 608 18.12 12.65 27.15
C TYR A 608 17.36 12.12 28.39
N THR A 609 17.28 12.92 29.45
CA THR A 609 16.58 12.57 30.69
C THR A 609 15.09 12.31 30.45
N HIS A 610 14.41 13.16 29.68
CA HIS A 610 13.00 13.01 29.37
C HIS A 610 12.73 11.74 28.54
N VAL A 611 13.64 11.44 27.61
CA VAL A 611 13.53 10.19 26.83
C VAL A 611 13.72 8.97 27.74
N LYS A 612 14.68 8.99 28.69
CA LYS A 612 14.87 7.92 29.66
C LYS A 612 13.66 7.73 30.56
N GLN A 613 13.06 8.82 31.03
CA GLN A 613 11.81 8.78 31.80
C GLN A 613 10.69 8.16 30.97
N LEU A 614 10.50 8.58 29.72
CA LEU A 614 9.49 8.00 28.83
C LEU A 614 9.76 6.51 28.55
N GLN A 615 11.02 6.11 28.29
CA GLN A 615 11.37 4.69 28.12
C GLN A 615 10.92 3.86 29.34
N LYS A 616 11.21 4.34 30.54
CA LYS A 616 10.80 3.63 31.77
C LYS A 616 9.28 3.60 31.96
N MET A 617 8.57 4.67 31.60
CA MET A 617 7.10 4.68 31.61
C MET A 617 6.55 3.64 30.58
N MET A 618 7.15 3.54 29.40
CA MET A 618 6.74 2.57 28.38
C MET A 618 7.13 1.11 28.74
N GLU A 619 8.18 0.90 29.54
CA GLU A 619 8.49 -0.40 30.13
C GLU A 619 7.34 -0.80 31.08
N GLY A 620 6.78 0.14 31.85
CA GLY A 620 5.60 -0.07 32.69
C GLY A 620 4.38 -0.57 31.91
N VAL A 621 4.22 -0.18 30.66
CA VAL A 621 3.15 -0.71 29.77
C VAL A 621 3.32 -2.23 29.54
N VAL A 622 4.58 -2.69 29.46
CA VAL A 622 4.92 -4.10 29.21
C VAL A 622 4.87 -4.90 30.51
N THR A 623 5.37 -4.37 31.61
CA THR A 623 5.47 -5.12 32.88
C THR A 623 4.17 -5.19 33.64
N ASN A 624 3.40 -4.12 33.69
CA ASN A 624 2.22 -3.98 34.58
C ASN A 624 0.98 -3.43 33.84
N GLY A 625 1.11 -3.10 32.55
CA GLY A 625 0.08 -2.39 31.79
C GLY A 625 -0.57 -3.21 30.68
N THR A 626 -1.08 -2.50 29.67
CA THR A 626 -1.88 -3.06 28.58
C THR A 626 -1.13 -4.05 27.70
N ALA A 627 0.20 -4.10 27.76
CA ALA A 627 1.04 -5.04 27.01
C ALA A 627 1.65 -6.16 27.88
N GLN A 628 1.17 -6.37 29.11
CA GLN A 628 1.69 -7.39 30.04
C GLN A 628 1.76 -8.80 29.44
N ARG A 629 0.89 -9.10 28.46
CA ARG A 629 0.93 -10.37 27.70
C ARG A 629 2.29 -10.64 27.06
N LEU A 630 3.09 -9.60 26.77
CA LEU A 630 4.43 -9.75 26.18
C LEU A 630 5.38 -10.52 27.10
N MET A 631 5.22 -10.42 28.42
CA MET A 631 6.01 -11.16 29.40
C MET A 631 5.88 -12.69 29.25
N GLY A 632 4.75 -13.18 28.75
CA GLY A 632 4.50 -14.59 28.47
C GLY A 632 5.31 -15.21 27.31
N TYR A 633 6.05 -14.40 26.56
CA TYR A 633 6.90 -14.87 25.46
C TYR A 633 8.29 -15.31 25.92
N GLY A 634 8.64 -15.17 27.21
CA GLY A 634 9.93 -15.62 27.74
C GLY A 634 11.14 -14.83 27.17
N ILE A 635 10.96 -13.56 26.85
CA ILE A 635 12.01 -12.69 26.33
C ILE A 635 12.86 -12.19 27.50
N PRO A 636 14.17 -12.51 27.52
CA PRO A 636 15.03 -12.18 28.69
C PRO A 636 15.52 -10.74 28.72
N TYR A 637 14.91 -9.85 27.91
CA TYR A 637 15.29 -8.44 27.78
C TYR A 637 14.12 -7.54 28.22
N ASN A 638 14.44 -6.39 28.82
CA ASN A 638 13.42 -5.40 29.10
C ASN A 638 13.07 -4.68 27.80
N LEU A 639 11.78 -4.70 27.48
CA LEU A 639 11.23 -4.06 26.31
C LEU A 639 10.33 -2.89 26.70
N ILE A 640 10.26 -1.90 25.83
CA ILE A 640 9.27 -0.83 25.90
C ILE A 640 8.21 -1.05 24.82
N GLY A 641 7.00 -0.53 25.02
CA GLY A 641 6.00 -0.66 23.98
C GLY A 641 4.70 0.08 24.30
N LYS A 642 3.80 0.09 23.31
CA LYS A 642 2.46 0.65 23.46
C LYS A 642 1.46 -0.07 22.59
N THR A 643 0.32 -0.44 23.15
CA THR A 643 -0.86 -0.95 22.46
C THR A 643 -1.70 0.19 21.90
N GLY A 644 -2.27 -0.01 20.72
CA GLY A 644 -3.29 0.84 20.12
C GLY A 644 -4.53 0.04 19.78
N THR A 645 -5.69 0.63 20.03
CA THR A 645 -6.98 0.11 19.61
C THR A 645 -7.81 1.31 19.21
N THR A 646 -8.38 1.29 18.01
CA THR A 646 -9.27 2.35 17.55
C THR A 646 -10.68 2.14 18.09
N GLN A 647 -11.50 3.18 18.06
CA GLN A 647 -12.91 3.06 18.36
C GLN A 647 -13.53 1.97 17.49
N ASN A 648 -14.47 1.24 18.06
CA ASN A 648 -15.16 0.12 17.42
C ASN A 648 -14.26 -1.08 17.05
N ASN A 649 -13.03 -1.18 17.60
CA ASN A 649 -12.12 -2.32 17.39
C ASN A 649 -11.77 -2.61 15.92
N GLY A 650 -11.77 -1.57 15.06
CA GLY A 650 -11.48 -1.69 13.63
C GLY A 650 -10.00 -1.87 13.33
N ASP A 651 -9.10 -1.26 14.14
CA ASP A 651 -7.66 -1.35 14.01
C ASP A 651 -7.02 -1.74 15.34
N GLY A 652 -6.15 -2.72 15.30
CA GLY A 652 -5.32 -3.15 16.42
C GLY A 652 -3.85 -2.92 16.14
N TRP A 653 -3.16 -2.22 17.03
CA TRP A 653 -1.76 -1.83 16.90
C TRP A 653 -0.93 -2.31 18.07
N PHE A 654 0.30 -2.66 17.83
CA PHE A 654 1.32 -2.75 18.85
C PHE A 654 2.69 -2.36 18.30
N ILE A 655 3.39 -1.47 18.98
CA ILE A 655 4.77 -1.12 18.69
C ILE A 655 5.59 -1.39 19.93
N GLY A 656 6.55 -2.30 19.81
CA GLY A 656 7.50 -2.67 20.84
C GLY A 656 8.92 -2.32 20.42
N ALA A 657 9.80 -2.05 21.38
CA ALA A 657 11.20 -1.75 21.09
C ALA A 657 12.16 -2.26 22.16
N SER A 658 13.37 -2.63 21.71
CA SER A 658 14.61 -2.72 22.51
C SER A 658 15.49 -1.51 22.20
N PRO A 659 16.64 -1.33 22.85
CA PRO A 659 17.57 -0.26 22.48
C PRO A 659 17.98 -0.27 21.00
N GLU A 660 18.06 -1.45 20.36
CA GLU A 660 18.56 -1.62 18.99
C GLU A 660 17.48 -1.72 17.94
N LEU A 661 16.30 -2.20 18.33
CA LEU A 661 15.23 -2.53 17.36
C LEU A 661 13.88 -1.97 17.76
N VAL A 662 13.14 -1.57 16.75
CA VAL A 662 11.70 -1.33 16.82
C VAL A 662 10.97 -2.37 15.98
N VAL A 663 9.97 -3.00 16.57
CA VAL A 663 9.07 -3.94 15.90
C VAL A 663 7.65 -3.42 16.04
N GLY A 664 7.02 -3.12 14.92
CA GLY A 664 5.65 -2.61 14.89
C GLY A 664 4.73 -3.54 14.09
N ALA A 665 3.49 -3.67 14.52
CA ALA A 665 2.47 -4.45 13.81
C ALA A 665 1.10 -3.77 13.86
N TRP A 666 0.35 -3.98 12.78
CA TRP A 666 -1.04 -3.56 12.62
C TRP A 666 -1.89 -4.71 12.10
N VAL A 667 -3.16 -4.77 12.56
CA VAL A 667 -4.20 -5.67 12.07
C VAL A 667 -5.51 -4.90 11.96
N GLY A 668 -6.22 -5.05 10.85
CA GLY A 668 -7.52 -4.41 10.65
C GLY A 668 -8.23 -4.87 9.39
N THR A 669 -9.37 -4.25 9.08
CA THR A 669 -10.12 -4.46 7.84
C THR A 669 -10.03 -3.22 6.94
N TYR A 670 -10.27 -3.38 5.63
CA TYR A 670 -10.33 -2.22 4.73
C TYR A 670 -11.65 -1.47 4.86
N ASP A 671 -12.74 -2.17 5.18
CA ASP A 671 -14.02 -1.52 5.43
C ASP A 671 -14.13 -1.16 6.92
N LYS A 672 -14.03 0.13 7.23
CA LYS A 672 -14.08 0.65 8.61
C LYS A 672 -15.41 0.35 9.35
N ARG A 673 -16.45 -0.12 8.62
CA ARG A 673 -17.73 -0.57 9.22
C ARG A 673 -17.65 -1.98 9.78
N VAL A 674 -16.65 -2.77 9.35
CA VAL A 674 -16.46 -4.16 9.78
C VAL A 674 -15.43 -4.20 10.90
N GLN A 675 -15.82 -4.79 12.02
CA GLN A 675 -15.05 -4.79 13.25
C GLN A 675 -15.21 -6.08 14.03
N PHE A 676 -14.32 -6.33 14.99
CA PHE A 676 -14.54 -7.36 15.99
C PHE A 676 -15.70 -6.96 16.92
N SER A 677 -16.57 -7.90 17.25
CA SER A 677 -17.75 -7.67 18.09
C SER A 677 -17.41 -7.23 19.53
N THR A 678 -16.19 -7.45 20.00
CA THR A 678 -15.75 -7.05 21.35
C THR A 678 -14.35 -6.48 21.37
N THR A 679 -14.10 -5.54 22.28
CA THR A 679 -12.75 -4.98 22.51
C THR A 679 -11.75 -6.06 22.95
N ARG A 680 -12.19 -7.10 23.66
CA ARG A 680 -11.34 -8.24 24.01
C ARG A 680 -10.78 -8.94 22.77
N MET A 681 -11.53 -9.04 21.67
CA MET A 681 -11.08 -9.68 20.43
C MET A 681 -10.24 -8.74 19.57
N GLY A 682 -10.67 -7.46 19.41
CA GLY A 682 -10.07 -6.50 18.51
C GLY A 682 -8.97 -5.63 19.11
N SER A 683 -8.68 -5.74 20.42
CA SER A 683 -7.62 -4.93 21.03
C SER A 683 -6.24 -5.23 20.46
N GLY A 684 -5.39 -4.22 20.35
CA GLY A 684 -4.00 -4.37 19.90
C GLY A 684 -3.19 -5.37 20.72
N SER A 685 -3.51 -5.56 22.00
CA SER A 685 -2.90 -6.59 22.87
C SER A 685 -3.24 -8.04 22.42
N ASN A 686 -4.35 -8.25 21.72
CA ASN A 686 -4.77 -9.57 21.25
C ASN A 686 -4.57 -9.76 19.75
N THR A 687 -4.50 -8.68 18.99
CA THR A 687 -4.34 -8.73 17.52
C THR A 687 -2.87 -8.56 17.09
N ALA A 688 -2.26 -7.41 17.35
CA ALA A 688 -0.93 -7.04 16.87
C ALA A 688 0.22 -7.49 17.80
N LEU A 689 0.06 -7.36 19.14
CA LEU A 689 1.11 -7.72 20.10
C LEU A 689 1.65 -9.15 19.95
N PRO A 690 0.83 -10.19 19.67
CA PRO A 690 1.36 -11.55 19.53
C PRO A 690 2.36 -11.72 18.38
N MET A 691 2.22 -10.95 17.30
CA MET A 691 3.16 -10.95 16.18
C MET A 691 4.52 -10.38 16.61
N VAL A 692 4.49 -9.21 17.27
CA VAL A 692 5.69 -8.54 17.78
C VAL A 692 6.39 -9.39 18.84
N GLY A 693 5.62 -9.97 19.78
CA GLY A 693 6.14 -10.86 20.81
C GLY A 693 6.84 -12.10 20.23
N SER A 694 6.27 -12.71 19.19
CA SER A 694 6.92 -13.84 18.51
C SER A 694 8.25 -13.45 17.87
N VAL A 695 8.33 -12.29 17.20
CA VAL A 695 9.57 -11.81 16.59
C VAL A 695 10.66 -11.55 17.65
N PHE A 696 10.34 -10.86 18.74
CA PHE A 696 11.30 -10.64 19.80
C PHE A 696 11.74 -11.94 20.48
N HIS A 697 10.83 -12.91 20.67
CA HIS A 697 11.16 -14.23 21.19
C HIS A 697 12.17 -14.94 20.27
N ASP A 698 11.88 -15.04 18.95
CA ASP A 698 12.75 -15.71 18.00
C ASP A 698 14.14 -15.04 17.95
N LEU A 699 14.20 -13.70 17.97
CA LEU A 699 15.46 -12.94 18.02
C LEU A 699 16.24 -13.18 19.34
N SER A 700 15.55 -13.36 20.44
CA SER A 700 16.19 -13.62 21.75
C SER A 700 16.87 -14.98 21.84
N THR A 701 16.49 -15.92 20.97
CA THR A 701 17.07 -17.29 20.91
C THR A 701 18.34 -17.35 20.05
N TRP A 702 18.75 -16.28 19.38
CA TRP A 702 19.96 -16.28 18.57
C TRP A 702 21.22 -16.51 19.41
N LYS A 703 22.18 -17.28 18.87
CA LYS A 703 23.50 -17.51 19.53
C LYS A 703 24.28 -16.23 19.80
N ARG A 704 24.07 -15.21 18.98
CA ARG A 704 24.58 -13.85 19.16
C ARG A 704 23.39 -12.88 19.10
N PRO A 705 22.70 -12.67 20.22
CA PRO A 705 21.51 -11.83 20.25
C PRO A 705 21.90 -10.38 19.91
N ILE A 706 21.05 -9.76 19.09
CA ILE A 706 21.19 -8.36 18.72
C ILE A 706 20.44 -7.46 19.71
N LEU A 707 19.74 -8.06 20.70
CA LEU A 707 18.95 -7.36 21.70
C LEU A 707 19.78 -7.10 22.94
N THR A 708 19.61 -5.94 23.54
CA THR A 708 20.16 -5.59 24.87
C THR A 708 19.09 -5.00 25.77
N ASN A 709 19.44 -4.74 27.02
CA ASN A 709 18.54 -4.11 27.97
C ASN A 709 18.67 -2.58 27.93
N PHE A 710 17.54 -1.90 28.10
CA PHE A 710 17.57 -0.48 28.45
C PHE A 710 18.28 -0.30 29.79
N LYS A 711 19.13 0.73 29.87
CA LYS A 711 19.81 1.12 31.08
C LYS A 711 19.21 2.41 31.61
N TYR A 712 18.91 2.43 32.90
CA TYR A 712 18.36 3.58 33.62
C TYR A 712 19.23 3.91 34.79
N ASP A 713 19.26 5.18 35.20
CA ASP A 713 19.98 5.64 36.42
C ASP A 713 19.09 5.50 37.68
N PHE A 714 17.89 4.90 37.50
CA PHE A 714 16.89 4.65 38.56
C PHE A 714 16.11 3.37 38.25
N ASP A 715 15.75 2.62 39.31
CA ASP A 715 15.08 1.33 39.14
C ASP A 715 13.55 1.48 38.96
N HIS A 716 12.96 2.42 39.70
CA HIS A 716 11.50 2.69 39.68
C HIS A 716 11.21 4.17 39.93
N PHE A 717 10.03 4.62 39.61
CA PHE A 717 9.56 5.94 39.94
C PHE A 717 9.19 6.00 41.45
N PRO A 718 9.44 7.15 42.13
CA PRO A 718 9.24 7.28 43.59
C PRO A 718 7.77 7.38 43.99
N CYS A 719 6.84 7.33 43.06
CA CYS A 719 5.41 7.51 43.26
C CYS A 719 4.61 6.29 42.80
N PRO A 720 3.49 5.93 43.47
CA PRO A 720 2.62 4.88 42.99
C PRO A 720 1.94 5.26 41.64
N PRO A 721 1.61 4.24 40.80
CA PRO A 721 0.97 4.49 39.48
C PRO A 721 -0.47 4.98 39.62
N TYR A 722 -1.13 4.64 40.72
CA TYR A 722 -2.53 4.97 40.99
C TYR A 722 -2.73 5.26 42.47
N LEU A 723 -3.57 6.24 42.74
CA LEU A 723 -4.04 6.56 44.10
C LEU A 723 -5.57 6.39 44.13
N GLU A 724 -6.00 5.48 44.99
CA GLU A 724 -7.41 5.35 45.38
C GLU A 724 -7.72 6.48 46.37
N MET A 725 -8.58 7.39 45.99
CA MET A 725 -8.97 8.53 46.81
C MET A 725 -10.41 8.36 47.22
N ASN A 726 -10.67 8.50 48.55
CA ASN A 726 -12.03 8.73 49.02
C ASN A 726 -12.49 10.14 48.56
N ALA A 727 -13.80 10.40 48.62
CA ALA A 727 -14.37 11.66 48.14
C ALA A 727 -13.75 12.92 48.81
N LYS A 728 -13.30 12.80 50.07
CA LYS A 728 -12.68 13.90 50.81
C LYS A 728 -11.22 14.15 50.36
N GLU A 729 -10.45 13.06 50.15
CA GLU A 729 -9.07 13.15 49.68
C GLU A 729 -9.03 13.61 48.21
N ALA A 730 -9.98 13.17 47.39
CA ALA A 730 -10.13 13.63 46.03
C ALA A 730 -10.47 15.12 45.97
N PHE A 731 -11.27 15.62 46.90
CA PHE A 731 -11.60 17.03 46.98
C PHE A 731 -10.38 17.88 47.43
N GLU A 732 -9.60 17.42 48.42
CA GLU A 732 -8.38 18.10 48.84
C GLU A 732 -7.29 18.09 47.74
N PHE A 733 -7.12 16.95 47.06
CA PHE A 733 -6.21 16.87 45.94
C PHE A 733 -6.65 17.76 44.76
N ALA A 734 -7.95 17.80 44.45
CA ALA A 734 -8.52 18.67 43.44
C ALA A 734 -8.27 20.18 43.72
N LYS A 735 -8.11 20.59 44.96
CA LYS A 735 -7.71 21.95 45.30
C LYS A 735 -6.29 22.31 44.80
N THR A 736 -5.44 21.32 44.54
CA THR A 736 -4.09 21.52 43.99
C THR A 736 -4.03 21.46 42.49
N ASP A 737 -5.04 20.89 41.83
CA ASP A 737 -5.13 20.82 40.35
C ASP A 737 -5.87 22.03 39.80
N THR A 738 -5.14 23.00 39.27
CA THR A 738 -5.66 24.26 38.76
C THR A 738 -6.69 24.12 37.63
N LEU A 739 -6.52 23.17 36.72
CA LEU A 739 -7.46 22.91 35.64
C LEU A 739 -8.75 22.23 36.12
N TYR A 740 -8.64 21.28 37.06
CA TYR A 740 -9.79 20.63 37.64
C TYR A 740 -10.61 21.61 38.48
N ILE A 741 -9.94 22.50 39.26
CA ILE A 741 -10.58 23.58 40.01
C ILE A 741 -11.29 24.54 39.03
N GLN A 742 -10.69 24.89 37.93
CA GLN A 742 -11.27 25.81 36.96
C GLN A 742 -12.53 25.20 36.32
N ASN A 743 -12.49 23.91 35.95
CA ASN A 743 -13.65 23.19 35.40
C ASN A 743 -14.76 22.94 36.44
N LEU A 744 -14.41 22.64 37.70
CA LEU A 744 -15.41 22.53 38.78
C LEU A 744 -16.11 23.87 39.06
N ARG A 745 -15.36 24.98 39.08
CA ARG A 745 -15.93 26.31 39.23
C ARG A 745 -16.87 26.69 38.08
N ILE A 746 -16.55 26.33 36.87
CA ILE A 746 -17.41 26.53 35.71
C ILE A 746 -18.67 25.66 35.82
N GLN A 747 -18.57 24.39 36.21
CA GLN A 747 -19.73 23.50 36.36
C GLN A 747 -20.62 23.92 37.57
N ASP A 748 -20.03 24.30 38.69
CA ASP A 748 -20.79 24.79 39.84
C ASP A 748 -21.44 26.15 39.54
N SER A 749 -20.76 27.03 38.84
CA SER A 749 -21.35 28.27 38.34
C SER A 749 -22.53 27.99 37.39
N LEU A 750 -22.37 27.10 36.42
CA LEU A 750 -23.45 26.73 35.49
C LEU A 750 -24.63 26.05 36.23
N LYS A 751 -24.37 25.23 37.25
CA LYS A 751 -25.40 24.59 38.10
C LYS A 751 -26.16 25.60 38.94
N ILE A 752 -25.48 26.60 39.53
CA ILE A 752 -26.09 27.72 40.24
C ILE A 752 -26.90 28.59 39.30
N TRP A 753 -26.37 28.88 38.10
CA TRP A 753 -27.08 29.63 37.04
C TRP A 753 -28.35 28.95 36.56
N SER A 754 -28.34 27.61 36.41
CA SER A 754 -29.52 26.82 35.99
C SER A 754 -30.64 26.76 37.05
N GLN A 755 -30.32 27.14 38.31
CA GLN A 755 -31.25 27.14 39.43
C GLN A 755 -31.76 28.54 39.80
N LEU A 756 -31.25 29.60 39.16
CA LEU A 756 -31.72 30.95 39.37
C LEU A 756 -33.07 31.20 38.67
N PRO A 757 -34.06 31.81 39.36
CA PRO A 757 -35.40 32.02 38.82
C PRO A 757 -35.49 33.19 37.81
N VAL A 758 -34.39 33.65 37.24
CA VAL A 758 -34.36 34.83 36.32
C VAL A 758 -34.07 34.41 34.93
N PRO A 759 -34.79 34.82 33.89
CA PRO A 759 -34.53 34.51 32.48
C PRO A 759 -33.17 35.06 32.07
N ILE A 760 -32.41 34.22 31.35
CA ILE A 760 -31.02 34.48 30.86
C ILE A 760 -30.91 35.80 30.05
N ASP A 761 -31.98 36.21 29.36
CA ASP A 761 -32.02 37.42 28.51
C ASP A 761 -31.89 38.75 29.26
N SER A 762 -32.07 38.72 30.61
CA SER A 762 -31.97 39.96 31.42
C SER A 762 -30.55 40.23 31.97
N LEU A 763 -29.59 39.32 31.71
CA LEU A 763 -28.22 39.39 32.23
C LEU A 763 -27.13 39.68 31.19
N GLN A 764 -27.49 39.94 29.93
CA GLN A 764 -26.53 40.18 28.82
C GLN A 764 -25.60 41.42 29.01
N GLY A 765 -25.71 42.15 30.10
CA GLY A 765 -24.85 43.31 30.41
C GLY A 765 -23.77 43.10 31.46
N ILE A 766 -23.72 41.88 32.12
CA ILE A 766 -22.91 41.69 33.35
C ILE A 766 -21.74 40.72 33.12
N VAL A 767 -21.66 40.02 32.01
CA VAL A 767 -20.54 39.09 31.72
C VAL A 767 -19.56 39.78 30.77
N PRO A 768 -18.29 39.99 31.17
CA PRO A 768 -17.27 40.50 30.24
C PRO A 768 -17.00 39.45 29.11
N ALA A 769 -17.00 39.95 27.86
CA ALA A 769 -16.90 39.14 26.66
C ALA A 769 -15.54 38.46 26.41
N THR A 770 -14.60 38.51 27.34
CA THR A 770 -13.28 37.86 27.24
C THR A 770 -12.69 37.55 28.58
N ILE A 771 -12.69 36.30 29.00
CA ILE A 771 -11.78 35.80 30.06
C ILE A 771 -10.43 35.53 29.38
N LYS A 772 -9.54 36.56 29.41
CA LYS A 772 -8.12 36.32 29.14
C LYS A 772 -7.50 35.67 30.37
N THR A 773 -6.74 34.61 30.13
CA THR A 773 -5.93 33.88 31.13
C THR A 773 -4.80 34.74 31.66
N ASP A 774 -5.08 35.62 32.60
CA ASP A 774 -4.08 36.37 33.35
C ASP A 774 -4.25 36.10 34.86
N SER A 775 -3.15 35.79 35.54
CA SER A 775 -3.09 35.30 36.92
C SER A 775 -3.65 36.27 37.96
N THR A 776 -3.96 37.49 37.57
CA THR A 776 -4.50 38.56 38.45
C THR A 776 -6.03 38.54 38.63
N VAL A 777 -6.75 37.65 37.85
CA VAL A 777 -8.22 37.56 37.95
C VAL A 777 -8.70 36.68 39.08
N LEU A 778 -7.79 35.86 39.66
CA LEU A 778 -8.11 34.95 40.78
C LEU A 778 -8.49 35.65 42.10
N ASP A 779 -8.05 36.91 42.32
CA ASP A 779 -8.32 37.64 43.55
C ASP A 779 -9.67 38.40 43.51
N SER A 780 -10.29 38.56 42.36
CA SER A 780 -11.54 39.32 42.24
C SER A 780 -12.82 38.45 42.29
N VAL A 781 -12.73 37.16 42.22
CA VAL A 781 -13.88 36.22 42.22
C VAL A 781 -14.58 36.18 43.58
N PRO A 782 -13.89 36.24 44.73
CA PRO A 782 -14.55 36.29 46.02
C PRO A 782 -15.36 37.57 46.29
N ALA A 783 -14.94 38.70 45.68
CA ALA A 783 -15.64 39.97 45.79
C ALA A 783 -16.97 40.01 45.01
N ILE A 784 -16.97 39.33 43.86
CA ILE A 784 -18.19 39.23 43.00
C ILE A 784 -19.19 38.25 43.64
N LEU A 785 -18.75 37.15 44.20
CA LEU A 785 -19.61 36.22 44.94
C LEU A 785 -20.19 36.82 46.23
N SER A 786 -19.42 37.66 46.92
CA SER A 786 -19.90 38.42 48.10
C SER A 786 -20.92 39.53 47.76
N ALA A 787 -20.86 40.08 46.55
CA ALA A 787 -21.80 41.07 46.05
C ALA A 787 -23.12 40.44 45.56
N ILE A 788 -23.10 39.16 45.15
CA ILE A 788 -24.31 38.44 44.71
C ILE A 788 -25.06 37.77 45.86
N LEU A 789 -24.37 37.51 46.98
CA LEU A 789 -24.96 36.89 48.20
C LEU A 789 -25.43 37.93 49.24
N LYS A 790 -25.30 39.23 48.99
CA LYS A 790 -25.98 40.32 49.64
C LYS A 790 -27.10 40.87 48.76
#